data_5e1cc828e896dfeb7f0fafed22436e03
#
_entry.id   5e1cc828e896dfeb7f0fafed22436e03
#
_cell.length_a   1.000
_cell.length_b   1.000
_cell.length_c   1.000
_cell.angle_alpha   90.00
_cell.angle_beta   90.00
_cell.angle_gamma   90.00
#
_symmetry.space_group_name_H-M   'P 1'
#
loop_
_entity.id
_entity.type
_entity.pdbx_description
1 polymer ?
#
loop_
_entity_poly.entity_id
_entity_poly.type
_entity_poly.pdbx_seq_one_letter_code
_entity_poly.pdbx_strand_id
1 'polypeptide(L)'
;MLHFLYLLIAFSSAALTTLVLLPWVLKHAYNRGLYALRATSSENKDKVLSLGGSVLVPSILIGMTLSMVLMNEGEDLDQSIKTRTMLLGCGVMVVYLIGLLDDLFGLSASLRFVIQILAALSLPLCDLYLSNLHGFMWVEAIPGYVGVVLTVFFVVVMVNAINMVDGIDGLASMYVILCLICFGFCFFDSGNLIYSYIASAMVGALTVFLHYNMFGSIEKRTKTFMGDSGSMMLGFSLAYLSIKYICDEDNGSFDVQERMLLCMSLLFVPFIDLFRVVLERLFHGDRLFAADKRHIQYKLMSAGIYGRLTLLCVLAMVLVIILINLLLTLCSWEISYIFIADVSLYVVFMHILNRRIVQYRSTMALMENFKEKFRENAAVARKVCILTPRFPIPENGGDVLRINNIARQLKREGYELVLVSFEDNGSPQLFEAERIYDKVYTVHRDPFNSLLQSVIHLFLGRAMQCGYYYSAKYKYLLQSVIEKEKPDIYIAHLLRMMPYLDELQLHDRSIIEMTDALSKTYSLSSKSKGNGLLRHVYAIERHLIRRAEQYAMMYFPVNVLVSEADAEYLRTISNHNSSLVVHTNGVDVSASIKKEYDPNKIVFVGNMRTLQNQDAVLSFVQEIFPRILKRIPKAKFYIVGAQPPPHIMELASENIVVTGFVDDLYATICDAAVAVAPVRVAAGIQNKVLVAMGSGLPVVLTTLISRAIPELEDDKNCIIRDEAATIADSCIRLMTHPQERMSIANAGYQMVHSHYGWEEKLRGYIRNKV
;
A
#
# COMPACT_ATOMS: atom_id res chain seq x y z
N MET A 1 8.13 -42.26 12.08
CA MET A 1 8.11 -41.91 10.63
C MET A 1 6.70 -42.04 10.05
N LEU A 2 5.97 -43.14 10.29
CA LEU A 2 4.61 -43.37 9.75
C LEU A 2 3.60 -42.32 10.19
N HIS A 3 3.53 -41.97 11.49
CA HIS A 3 2.62 -40.93 12.01
C HIS A 3 2.90 -39.55 11.41
N PHE A 4 4.17 -39.23 11.10
CA PHE A 4 4.51 -37.96 10.41
C PHE A 4 3.97 -37.94 8.97
N LEU A 5 3.95 -39.09 8.30
CA LEU A 5 3.31 -39.24 6.99
C LEU A 5 1.80 -38.99 7.07
N TYR A 6 1.13 -39.53 8.11
CA TYR A 6 -0.31 -39.30 8.28
C TYR A 6 -0.66 -37.85 8.60
N LEU A 7 0.17 -37.13 9.36
CA LEU A 7 0.04 -35.69 9.56
C LEU A 7 0.15 -34.94 8.22
N LEU A 8 1.12 -35.29 7.37
CA LEU A 8 1.31 -34.68 6.05
C LEU A 8 0.13 -34.99 5.12
N ILE A 9 -0.44 -36.20 5.18
CA ILE A 9 -1.62 -36.57 4.41
C ILE A 9 -2.84 -35.77 4.87
N ALA A 10 -3.08 -35.65 6.19
CA ALA A 10 -4.15 -34.83 6.73
C ALA A 10 -4.06 -33.37 6.27
N PHE A 11 -2.87 -32.77 6.37
CA PHE A 11 -2.59 -31.42 5.91
C PHE A 11 -2.84 -31.26 4.39
N SER A 12 -2.18 -32.10 3.57
CA SER A 12 -2.19 -31.91 2.13
C SER A 12 -3.55 -32.23 1.51
N SER A 13 -4.28 -33.21 2.01
CA SER A 13 -5.63 -33.53 1.51
C SER A 13 -6.65 -32.44 1.88
N ALA A 14 -6.60 -31.89 3.10
CA ALA A 14 -7.43 -30.76 3.49
C ALA A 14 -7.07 -29.48 2.69
N ALA A 15 -5.79 -29.22 2.49
CA ALA A 15 -5.32 -28.11 1.66
C ALA A 15 -5.79 -28.24 0.20
N LEU A 16 -5.62 -29.42 -0.42
CA LEU A 16 -6.05 -29.69 -1.79
C LEU A 16 -7.57 -29.53 -1.94
N THR A 17 -8.33 -30.05 -0.99
CA THR A 17 -9.80 -29.93 -0.98
C THR A 17 -10.21 -28.47 -0.91
N THR A 18 -9.60 -27.67 -0.03
CA THR A 18 -9.86 -26.23 0.07
C THR A 18 -9.49 -25.51 -1.23
N LEU A 19 -8.35 -25.87 -1.86
CA LEU A 19 -7.87 -25.27 -3.12
C LEU A 19 -8.87 -25.51 -4.26
N VAL A 20 -9.58 -26.62 -4.26
CA VAL A 20 -10.59 -26.95 -5.28
C VAL A 20 -11.96 -26.35 -4.94
N LEU A 21 -12.42 -26.50 -3.70
CA LEU A 21 -13.76 -26.08 -3.29
C LEU A 21 -13.91 -24.56 -3.20
N LEU A 22 -12.90 -23.86 -2.68
CA LEU A 22 -13.02 -22.42 -2.43
C LEU A 22 -13.24 -21.61 -3.72
N PRO A 23 -12.46 -21.76 -4.81
CA PRO A 23 -12.74 -21.07 -6.06
C PRO A 23 -14.11 -21.43 -6.65
N TRP A 24 -14.54 -22.68 -6.50
CA TRP A 24 -15.84 -23.14 -6.98
C TRP A 24 -16.99 -22.45 -6.23
N VAL A 25 -16.92 -22.40 -4.89
CA VAL A 25 -17.92 -21.70 -4.05
C VAL A 25 -17.94 -20.22 -4.38
N LEU A 26 -16.78 -19.56 -4.47
CA LEU A 26 -16.68 -18.13 -4.79
C LEU A 26 -17.32 -17.83 -6.15
N LYS A 27 -17.01 -18.60 -7.19
CA LYS A 27 -17.59 -18.43 -8.52
C LYS A 27 -19.12 -18.52 -8.52
N HIS A 28 -19.68 -19.53 -7.82
CA HIS A 28 -21.12 -19.74 -7.76
C HIS A 28 -21.83 -18.66 -6.92
N ALA A 29 -21.25 -18.26 -5.79
CA ALA A 29 -21.79 -17.23 -4.91
C ALA A 29 -21.77 -15.84 -5.59
N TYR A 30 -20.70 -15.49 -6.30
CA TYR A 30 -20.64 -14.26 -7.11
C TYR A 30 -21.69 -14.24 -8.21
N ASN A 31 -21.91 -15.37 -8.90
CA ASN A 31 -22.90 -15.47 -9.97
C ASN A 31 -24.34 -15.34 -9.45
N ARG A 32 -24.61 -15.70 -8.19
CA ARG A 32 -25.94 -15.60 -7.54
C ARG A 32 -26.13 -14.30 -6.75
N GLY A 33 -25.12 -13.43 -6.72
CA GLY A 33 -25.20 -12.14 -6.02
C GLY A 33 -25.27 -12.23 -4.50
N LEU A 34 -24.73 -13.30 -3.90
CA LEU A 34 -24.70 -13.53 -2.44
C LEU A 34 -23.58 -12.71 -1.80
N TYR A 35 -23.75 -11.40 -1.74
CA TYR A 35 -22.75 -10.50 -1.13
C TYR A 35 -23.06 -10.24 0.34
N ALA A 36 -22.04 -10.23 1.18
CA ALA A 36 -22.19 -9.78 2.55
C ALA A 36 -22.48 -8.28 2.60
N LEU A 37 -23.53 -7.92 3.32
CA LEU A 37 -23.87 -6.54 3.69
C LEU A 37 -23.03 -6.04 4.87
N ARG A 38 -21.74 -6.39 4.96
CA ARG A 38 -20.86 -5.78 5.95
C ARG A 38 -20.48 -4.37 5.47
N ALA A 39 -20.97 -3.36 6.17
CA ALA A 39 -20.62 -1.97 5.99
C ALA A 39 -19.13 -1.79 6.35
N THR A 40 -18.26 -1.91 5.37
CA THR A 40 -16.91 -1.33 5.48
C THR A 40 -17.04 0.18 5.37
N SER A 41 -16.34 0.91 6.25
CA SER A 41 -16.38 2.36 6.42
C SER A 41 -15.72 3.16 5.28
N SER A 42 -15.74 2.67 4.05
CA SER A 42 -15.32 3.39 2.86
C SER A 42 -16.48 3.49 1.88
N GLU A 43 -16.66 4.65 1.26
CA GLU A 43 -17.71 4.98 0.30
C GLU A 43 -17.69 4.12 -0.98
N ASN A 44 -16.70 3.29 -1.19
CA ASN A 44 -16.67 2.25 -2.21
C ASN A 44 -17.22 0.96 -1.62
N LYS A 45 -18.47 0.64 -1.97
CA LYS A 45 -19.15 -0.63 -1.69
C LYS A 45 -18.52 -1.77 -2.49
N ASP A 46 -17.32 -2.16 -2.15
CA ASP A 46 -16.67 -3.33 -2.75
C ASP A 46 -17.40 -4.58 -2.26
N LYS A 47 -18.05 -5.27 -3.18
CA LYS A 47 -18.86 -6.46 -2.93
C LYS A 47 -17.95 -7.66 -2.71
N VAL A 48 -17.53 -7.94 -1.47
CA VAL A 48 -16.73 -9.10 -1.11
C VAL A 48 -17.61 -10.15 -0.44
N LEU A 49 -17.38 -11.44 -0.73
CA LEU A 49 -18.12 -12.56 -0.15
C LEU A 49 -17.61 -12.93 1.25
N SER A 50 -18.51 -13.17 2.20
CA SER A 50 -18.20 -13.68 3.56
C SER A 50 -18.33 -15.20 3.69
N LEU A 51 -18.42 -15.92 2.59
CA LEU A 51 -18.65 -17.37 2.58
C LEU A 51 -17.37 -18.21 2.49
N GLY A 52 -16.19 -17.62 2.68
CA GLY A 52 -14.93 -18.36 2.58
C GLY A 52 -14.77 -19.43 3.65
N GLY A 53 -15.32 -19.23 4.84
CA GLY A 53 -15.31 -20.23 5.93
C GLY A 53 -16.18 -21.47 5.64
N SER A 54 -17.13 -21.38 4.74
CA SER A 54 -18.04 -22.50 4.41
C SER A 54 -17.32 -23.74 3.84
N VAL A 55 -16.13 -23.59 3.29
CA VAL A 55 -15.36 -24.71 2.75
C VAL A 55 -14.45 -25.39 3.78
N LEU A 56 -14.23 -24.76 4.95
CA LEU A 56 -13.27 -25.26 5.94
C LEU A 56 -13.71 -26.60 6.51
N VAL A 57 -14.95 -26.72 7.00
CA VAL A 57 -15.46 -27.97 7.60
C VAL A 57 -15.42 -29.14 6.63
N PRO A 58 -15.96 -29.07 5.40
CA PRO A 58 -15.83 -30.16 4.42
C PRO A 58 -14.36 -30.55 4.15
N SER A 59 -13.47 -29.58 4.04
CA SER A 59 -12.05 -29.84 3.75
C SER A 59 -11.35 -30.53 4.93
N ILE A 60 -11.62 -30.10 6.17
CA ILE A 60 -11.08 -30.70 7.39
C ILE A 60 -11.59 -32.13 7.54
N LEU A 61 -12.89 -32.38 7.32
CA LEU A 61 -13.47 -33.70 7.41
C LEU A 61 -12.85 -34.67 6.40
N ILE A 62 -12.64 -34.27 5.17
CA ILE A 62 -11.99 -35.09 4.15
C ILE A 62 -10.54 -35.38 4.55
N GLY A 63 -9.79 -34.38 5.00
CA GLY A 63 -8.40 -34.54 5.43
C GLY A 63 -8.27 -35.50 6.62
N MET A 64 -9.14 -35.34 7.63
CA MET A 64 -9.19 -36.17 8.80
C MET A 64 -9.60 -37.62 8.44
N THR A 65 -10.68 -37.81 7.68
CA THR A 65 -11.18 -39.10 7.28
C THR A 65 -10.15 -39.89 6.49
N LEU A 66 -9.49 -39.28 5.52
CA LEU A 66 -8.48 -39.95 4.73
C LEU A 66 -7.29 -40.39 5.57
N SER A 67 -6.82 -39.56 6.50
CA SER A 67 -5.74 -39.90 7.42
C SER A 67 -6.15 -41.04 8.36
N MET A 68 -7.39 -41.04 8.90
CA MET A 68 -7.92 -42.10 9.76
C MET A 68 -8.11 -43.44 9.03
N VAL A 69 -8.59 -43.41 7.79
CA VAL A 69 -8.78 -44.64 6.99
C VAL A 69 -7.42 -45.31 6.73
N LEU A 70 -6.38 -44.54 6.42
CA LEU A 70 -5.04 -45.09 6.19
C LEU A 70 -4.36 -45.60 7.47
N MET A 71 -4.78 -45.08 8.64
CA MET A 71 -4.28 -45.53 9.95
C MET A 71 -4.94 -46.84 10.41
N ASN A 72 -6.18 -47.14 9.93
CA ASN A 72 -7.05 -48.20 10.49
C ASN A 72 -6.62 -49.66 10.15
N GLU A 73 -5.46 -49.87 9.51
CA GLU A 73 -4.99 -51.23 9.20
C GLU A 73 -4.36 -51.99 10.40
N GLY A 74 -4.46 -51.49 11.65
CA GLY A 74 -3.81 -52.17 12.75
C GLY A 74 -4.13 -51.84 14.20
N GLU A 75 -4.87 -50.79 14.52
CA GLU A 75 -5.10 -50.42 15.92
C GLU A 75 -6.60 -50.22 16.26
N ASP A 76 -7.11 -51.01 17.24
CA ASP A 76 -8.42 -50.74 17.85
C ASP A 76 -8.35 -49.50 18.73
N LEU A 77 -8.89 -48.39 18.22
CA LEU A 77 -9.06 -47.16 18.99
C LEU A 77 -10.00 -47.37 20.17
N ASP A 78 -9.61 -46.87 21.34
CA ASP A 78 -10.45 -46.93 22.55
C ASP A 78 -11.82 -46.26 22.27
N GLN A 79 -12.88 -46.87 22.78
CA GLN A 79 -14.28 -46.45 22.59
C GLN A 79 -14.52 -45.03 23.12
N SER A 80 -13.82 -44.64 24.19
CA SER A 80 -13.91 -43.32 24.79
C SER A 80 -13.36 -42.23 23.83
N ILE A 81 -12.26 -42.50 23.13
CA ILE A 81 -11.66 -41.60 22.14
C ILE A 81 -12.58 -41.44 20.93
N LYS A 82 -13.21 -42.55 20.47
CA LYS A 82 -14.19 -42.51 19.35
C LYS A 82 -15.37 -41.61 19.70
N THR A 83 -15.96 -41.78 20.90
CA THR A 83 -17.12 -40.99 21.35
C THR A 83 -16.78 -39.50 21.48
N ARG A 84 -15.64 -39.15 22.10
CA ARG A 84 -15.21 -37.76 22.28
C ARG A 84 -14.90 -37.07 20.93
N THR A 85 -14.30 -37.79 19.99
CA THR A 85 -14.02 -37.26 18.63
C THR A 85 -15.30 -37.04 17.81
N MET A 86 -16.27 -37.95 17.90
CA MET A 86 -17.59 -37.78 17.28
C MET A 86 -18.31 -36.55 17.85
N LEU A 87 -18.21 -36.32 19.14
CA LEU A 87 -18.84 -35.21 19.81
C LEU A 87 -18.20 -33.86 19.39
N LEU A 88 -16.88 -33.82 19.28
CA LEU A 88 -16.20 -32.66 18.67
C LEU A 88 -16.79 -32.37 17.27
N GLY A 89 -16.91 -33.41 16.45
CA GLY A 89 -17.50 -33.27 15.11
C GLY A 89 -18.93 -32.73 15.13
N CYS A 90 -19.77 -33.24 16.04
CA CYS A 90 -21.15 -32.76 16.22
C CYS A 90 -21.19 -31.28 16.67
N GLY A 91 -20.42 -30.93 17.70
CA GLY A 91 -20.36 -29.56 18.20
C GLY A 91 -19.84 -28.55 17.16
N VAL A 92 -18.78 -28.90 16.46
CA VAL A 92 -18.24 -28.12 15.34
C VAL A 92 -19.30 -27.96 14.25
N MET A 93 -20.01 -29.03 13.88
CA MET A 93 -21.04 -28.99 12.84
C MET A 93 -22.21 -28.07 13.21
N VAL A 94 -22.67 -28.14 14.48
CA VAL A 94 -23.76 -27.27 14.98
C VAL A 94 -23.33 -25.78 14.90
N VAL A 95 -22.16 -25.48 15.42
CA VAL A 95 -21.63 -24.09 15.41
C VAL A 95 -21.35 -23.60 14.00
N TYR A 96 -20.85 -24.47 13.13
CA TYR A 96 -20.65 -24.17 11.71
C TYR A 96 -21.97 -23.87 10.98
N LEU A 97 -23.00 -24.72 11.17
CA LEU A 97 -24.29 -24.53 10.49
C LEU A 97 -24.98 -23.23 10.93
N ILE A 98 -24.93 -22.90 12.23
CA ILE A 98 -25.52 -21.65 12.70
C ILE A 98 -24.76 -20.44 12.17
N GLY A 99 -23.42 -20.51 12.12
CA GLY A 99 -22.61 -19.45 11.50
C GLY A 99 -22.89 -19.30 10.00
N LEU A 100 -23.10 -20.40 9.28
CA LEU A 100 -23.47 -20.37 7.86
C LEU A 100 -24.85 -19.76 7.64
N LEU A 101 -25.83 -20.08 8.50
CA LEU A 101 -27.14 -19.47 8.48
C LEU A 101 -27.07 -17.97 8.80
N ASP A 102 -26.19 -17.58 9.71
CA ASP A 102 -25.96 -16.16 10.01
C ASP A 102 -25.33 -15.41 8.82
N ASP A 103 -24.33 -15.99 8.17
CA ASP A 103 -23.69 -15.42 6.98
C ASP A 103 -24.71 -15.24 5.82
N LEU A 104 -25.71 -16.12 5.72
CA LEU A 104 -26.72 -16.09 4.64
C LEU A 104 -27.95 -15.23 4.97
N PHE A 105 -28.44 -15.27 6.23
CA PHE A 105 -29.74 -14.71 6.60
C PHE A 105 -29.67 -13.62 7.66
N GLY A 106 -28.54 -13.42 8.34
CA GLY A 106 -28.38 -12.40 9.38
C GLY A 106 -29.19 -12.69 10.63
N LEU A 107 -28.79 -13.69 11.41
CA LEU A 107 -29.51 -14.14 12.62
C LEU A 107 -29.36 -13.17 13.79
N SER A 108 -30.31 -13.20 14.71
CA SER A 108 -30.20 -12.40 15.93
C SER A 108 -29.06 -12.91 16.84
N ALA A 109 -28.37 -11.99 17.48
CA ALA A 109 -27.25 -12.33 18.39
C ALA A 109 -27.71 -13.23 19.54
N SER A 110 -28.94 -13.06 20.03
CA SER A 110 -29.50 -13.91 21.09
C SER A 110 -29.68 -15.36 20.64
N LEU A 111 -30.16 -15.60 19.41
CA LEU A 111 -30.31 -16.95 18.88
C LEU A 111 -28.97 -17.66 18.72
N ARG A 112 -27.96 -16.95 18.18
CA ARG A 112 -26.58 -17.46 18.07
C ARG A 112 -26.03 -17.86 19.44
N PHE A 113 -26.19 -17.00 20.44
CA PHE A 113 -25.71 -17.24 21.79
C PHE A 113 -26.36 -18.50 22.43
N VAL A 114 -27.70 -18.68 22.29
CA VAL A 114 -28.39 -19.88 22.79
C VAL A 114 -27.86 -21.15 22.14
N ILE A 115 -27.67 -21.14 20.81
CA ILE A 115 -27.16 -22.32 20.09
C ILE A 115 -25.69 -22.61 20.45
N GLN A 116 -24.88 -21.59 20.67
CA GLN A 116 -23.51 -21.75 21.17
C GLN A 116 -23.49 -22.42 22.54
N ILE A 117 -24.41 -22.07 23.47
CA ILE A 117 -24.55 -22.71 24.76
C ILE A 117 -24.93 -24.19 24.59
N LEU A 118 -25.92 -24.48 23.73
CA LEU A 118 -26.34 -25.86 23.46
C LEU A 118 -25.21 -26.70 22.85
N ALA A 119 -24.45 -26.15 21.93
CA ALA A 119 -23.26 -26.80 21.39
C ALA A 119 -22.18 -27.02 22.47
N ALA A 120 -21.94 -26.05 23.34
CA ALA A 120 -20.97 -26.15 24.43
C ALA A 120 -21.35 -27.18 25.48
N LEU A 121 -22.66 -27.36 25.77
CA LEU A 121 -23.16 -28.37 26.68
C LEU A 121 -22.84 -29.81 26.23
N SER A 122 -22.56 -30.03 24.97
CA SER A 122 -22.15 -31.33 24.46
C SER A 122 -20.86 -31.85 25.13
N LEU A 123 -19.92 -30.98 25.53
CA LEU A 123 -18.66 -31.40 26.17
C LEU A 123 -18.91 -32.03 27.54
N PRO A 124 -19.58 -31.36 28.51
CA PRO A 124 -19.87 -31.97 29.81
C PRO A 124 -20.73 -33.22 29.73
N LEU A 125 -21.60 -33.39 28.75
CA LEU A 125 -22.41 -34.58 28.55
C LEU A 125 -21.59 -35.85 28.27
N CYS A 126 -20.31 -35.70 27.90
CA CYS A 126 -19.35 -36.80 27.70
C CYS A 126 -18.17 -36.71 28.68
N ASP A 127 -18.43 -36.25 29.90
CA ASP A 127 -17.45 -36.12 30.98
C ASP A 127 -16.19 -35.31 30.59
N LEU A 128 -16.31 -34.40 29.63
CA LEU A 128 -15.24 -33.49 29.25
C LEU A 128 -15.52 -32.08 29.80
N TYR A 129 -15.11 -31.85 31.04
CA TYR A 129 -15.26 -30.55 31.69
C TYR A 129 -14.13 -30.32 32.70
N LEU A 130 -13.87 -29.04 32.98
CA LEU A 130 -12.83 -28.63 33.93
C LEU A 130 -13.26 -28.99 35.36
N SER A 131 -12.71 -30.06 35.92
CA SER A 131 -12.97 -30.53 37.30
C SER A 131 -11.88 -30.10 38.29
N ASN A 132 -10.72 -29.72 37.77
CA ASN A 132 -9.58 -29.25 38.55
C ASN A 132 -8.95 -28.03 37.85
N LEU A 133 -8.55 -27.00 38.60
CA LEU A 133 -7.88 -25.83 38.13
C LEU A 133 -6.36 -25.85 38.37
N HIS A 134 -5.84 -26.97 38.93
CA HIS A 134 -4.41 -27.26 39.09
C HIS A 134 -3.60 -26.07 39.67
N GLY A 135 -4.16 -25.41 40.70
CA GLY A 135 -3.54 -24.27 41.37
C GLY A 135 -3.81 -22.89 40.72
N PHE A 136 -4.53 -22.85 39.60
CA PHE A 136 -4.92 -21.55 39.02
C PHE A 136 -5.89 -20.80 39.94
N MET A 137 -5.59 -19.54 40.22
CA MET A 137 -6.27 -18.71 41.24
C MET A 137 -6.26 -19.36 42.63
N TRP A 138 -5.20 -20.17 42.94
CA TRP A 138 -5.00 -20.91 44.16
C TRP A 138 -6.14 -21.93 44.45
N VAL A 139 -6.86 -22.35 43.41
CA VAL A 139 -7.92 -23.33 43.45
C VAL A 139 -7.44 -24.63 42.80
N GLU A 140 -7.61 -25.73 43.52
CA GLU A 140 -7.33 -27.09 43.05
C GLU A 140 -8.60 -27.68 42.41
N ALA A 141 -9.28 -28.55 43.09
CA ALA A 141 -10.50 -29.17 42.62
C ALA A 141 -11.74 -28.29 42.80
N ILE A 142 -12.65 -28.34 41.84
CA ILE A 142 -13.93 -27.63 41.87
C ILE A 142 -15.12 -28.62 41.82
N PRO A 143 -16.27 -28.26 42.40
CA PRO A 143 -17.45 -29.12 42.27
C PRO A 143 -17.85 -29.31 40.81
N GLY A 144 -18.28 -30.54 40.43
CA GLY A 144 -18.58 -30.87 39.04
C GLY A 144 -19.57 -29.92 38.36
N TYR A 145 -20.62 -29.46 39.06
CA TYR A 145 -21.57 -28.49 38.52
C TYR A 145 -20.94 -27.12 38.22
N VAL A 146 -19.95 -26.68 39.01
CA VAL A 146 -19.17 -25.46 38.74
C VAL A 146 -18.28 -25.66 37.52
N GLY A 147 -17.64 -26.83 37.45
CA GLY A 147 -16.80 -27.20 36.29
C GLY A 147 -17.58 -27.23 34.99
N VAL A 148 -18.81 -27.76 35.01
CA VAL A 148 -19.71 -27.74 33.84
C VAL A 148 -20.01 -26.29 33.39
N VAL A 149 -20.42 -25.43 34.34
CA VAL A 149 -20.73 -24.03 34.04
C VAL A 149 -19.49 -23.29 33.50
N LEU A 150 -18.33 -23.49 34.12
CA LEU A 150 -17.06 -22.86 33.71
C LEU A 150 -16.65 -23.34 32.31
N THR A 151 -16.82 -24.62 32.00
CA THR A 151 -16.53 -25.18 30.68
C THR A 151 -17.41 -24.57 29.60
N VAL A 152 -18.74 -24.55 29.83
CA VAL A 152 -19.68 -23.93 28.87
C VAL A 152 -19.37 -22.45 28.68
N PHE A 153 -19.12 -21.71 29.76
CA PHE A 153 -18.73 -20.31 29.71
C PHE A 153 -17.47 -20.09 28.87
N PHE A 154 -16.42 -20.89 29.14
CA PHE A 154 -15.15 -20.79 28.42
C PHE A 154 -15.33 -21.04 26.90
N VAL A 155 -16.07 -22.10 26.52
CA VAL A 155 -16.34 -22.39 25.09
C VAL A 155 -17.07 -21.24 24.42
N VAL A 156 -18.14 -20.72 25.02
CA VAL A 156 -18.93 -19.62 24.47
C VAL A 156 -18.07 -18.33 24.33
N VAL A 157 -17.26 -18.04 25.35
CA VAL A 157 -16.32 -16.90 25.30
C VAL A 157 -15.34 -17.07 24.17
N MET A 158 -14.73 -18.24 23.98
CA MET A 158 -13.76 -18.48 22.93
C MET A 158 -14.36 -18.42 21.51
N VAL A 159 -15.58 -18.97 21.32
CA VAL A 159 -16.29 -18.86 20.04
C VAL A 159 -16.48 -17.39 19.66
N ASN A 160 -16.92 -16.55 20.60
CA ASN A 160 -17.13 -15.12 20.34
C ASN A 160 -15.81 -14.36 20.25
N ALA A 161 -14.79 -14.70 21.03
CA ALA A 161 -13.47 -14.06 20.98
C ALA A 161 -12.81 -14.23 19.61
N ILE A 162 -12.80 -15.45 19.06
CA ILE A 162 -12.23 -15.73 17.74
C ILE A 162 -13.06 -15.06 16.63
N ASN A 163 -14.39 -15.04 16.76
CA ASN A 163 -15.24 -14.32 15.82
C ASN A 163 -14.93 -12.80 15.80
N MET A 164 -14.65 -12.21 16.97
CA MET A 164 -14.27 -10.79 17.06
C MET A 164 -12.86 -10.51 16.51
N VAL A 165 -11.92 -11.47 16.60
CA VAL A 165 -10.58 -11.36 16.00
C VAL A 165 -10.63 -11.35 14.47
N ASP A 166 -11.66 -11.93 13.85
CA ASP A 166 -11.87 -11.92 12.38
C ASP A 166 -12.29 -10.56 11.83
N GLY A 167 -11.76 -9.46 12.39
CA GLY A 167 -12.03 -8.10 11.93
C GLY A 167 -11.02 -7.56 10.91
N ILE A 168 -9.90 -8.24 10.67
CA ILE A 168 -8.82 -7.86 9.78
C ILE A 168 -8.35 -9.07 8.97
N ASP A 169 -8.08 -8.86 7.68
CA ASP A 169 -7.59 -9.91 6.78
C ASP A 169 -6.39 -10.67 7.35
N GLY A 170 -6.51 -11.98 7.41
CA GLY A 170 -5.48 -12.89 7.85
C GLY A 170 -5.31 -13.01 9.36
N LEU A 171 -5.85 -12.11 10.18
CA LEU A 171 -5.58 -12.09 11.62
C LEU A 171 -6.10 -13.35 12.32
N ALA A 172 -7.38 -13.67 12.17
CA ALA A 172 -7.97 -14.87 12.77
C ALA A 172 -7.29 -16.14 12.23
N SER A 173 -7.08 -16.25 10.92
CA SER A 173 -6.44 -17.42 10.31
C SER A 173 -5.03 -17.66 10.82
N MET A 174 -4.16 -16.63 10.83
CA MET A 174 -2.77 -16.79 11.28
C MET A 174 -2.68 -17.07 12.78
N TYR A 175 -3.53 -16.41 13.58
CA TYR A 175 -3.62 -16.68 15.01
C TYR A 175 -4.03 -18.13 15.30
N VAL A 176 -5.09 -18.61 14.64
CA VAL A 176 -5.58 -20.00 14.81
C VAL A 176 -4.56 -21.01 14.30
N ILE A 177 -3.88 -20.75 13.16
CA ILE A 177 -2.79 -21.62 12.68
C ILE A 177 -1.68 -21.74 13.73
N LEU A 178 -1.27 -20.63 14.36
CA LEU A 178 -0.28 -20.64 15.43
C LEU A 178 -0.71 -21.56 16.59
N CYS A 179 -1.95 -21.40 17.08
CA CYS A 179 -2.50 -22.22 18.14
C CYS A 179 -2.57 -23.71 17.74
N LEU A 180 -3.04 -24.01 16.53
CA LEU A 180 -3.18 -25.39 16.05
C LEU A 180 -1.83 -26.09 15.85
N ILE A 181 -0.79 -25.37 15.44
CA ILE A 181 0.57 -25.94 15.36
C ILE A 181 1.05 -26.32 16.77
N CYS A 182 0.85 -25.45 17.76
CA CYS A 182 1.21 -25.75 19.14
C CYS A 182 0.40 -26.94 19.67
N PHE A 183 -0.93 -26.96 19.55
CA PHE A 183 -1.76 -28.07 19.95
C PHE A 183 -1.43 -29.40 19.22
N GLY A 184 -1.18 -29.30 17.90
CA GLY A 184 -0.79 -30.46 17.09
C GLY A 184 0.49 -31.10 17.60
N PHE A 185 1.49 -30.30 17.97
CA PHE A 185 2.72 -30.77 18.58
C PHE A 185 2.45 -31.42 19.99
N CYS A 186 1.69 -30.73 20.84
CA CYS A 186 1.37 -31.21 22.19
C CYS A 186 0.62 -32.53 22.17
N PHE A 187 -0.39 -32.68 21.31
CA PHE A 187 -1.11 -33.94 21.16
C PHE A 187 -0.27 -35.06 20.51
N PHE A 188 0.69 -34.69 19.67
CA PHE A 188 1.66 -35.64 19.13
C PHE A 188 2.58 -36.18 20.24
N ASP A 189 3.08 -35.30 21.10
CA ASP A 189 3.95 -35.62 22.23
C ASP A 189 3.22 -36.49 23.28
N SER A 190 1.95 -36.19 23.57
CA SER A 190 1.12 -36.99 24.51
C SER A 190 0.59 -38.29 23.92
N GLY A 191 0.88 -38.62 22.64
CA GLY A 191 0.41 -39.85 22.01
C GLY A 191 -1.05 -39.80 21.51
N ASN A 192 -1.78 -38.71 21.72
CA ASN A 192 -3.15 -38.52 21.28
C ASN A 192 -3.22 -38.11 19.79
N LEU A 193 -2.72 -38.99 18.93
CA LEU A 193 -2.45 -38.70 17.49
C LEU A 193 -3.66 -38.21 16.71
N ILE A 194 -4.88 -38.62 17.06
CA ILE A 194 -6.10 -38.18 16.36
C ILE A 194 -6.25 -36.66 16.39
N TYR A 195 -6.03 -36.04 17.57
CA TYR A 195 -6.14 -34.58 17.70
C TYR A 195 -5.01 -33.86 16.97
N SER A 196 -3.82 -34.48 16.87
CA SER A 196 -2.74 -34.00 16.01
C SER A 196 -3.12 -33.99 14.51
N TYR A 197 -3.80 -35.05 14.05
CA TYR A 197 -4.26 -35.14 12.66
C TYR A 197 -5.37 -34.11 12.38
N ILE A 198 -6.30 -33.91 13.32
CA ILE A 198 -7.33 -32.88 13.23
C ILE A 198 -6.69 -31.50 13.14
N ALA A 199 -5.74 -31.18 14.03
CA ALA A 199 -5.02 -29.89 14.00
C ALA A 199 -4.26 -29.70 12.68
N SER A 200 -3.59 -30.75 12.18
CA SER A 200 -2.86 -30.71 10.90
C SER A 200 -3.78 -30.47 9.69
N ALA A 201 -4.95 -31.14 9.64
CA ALA A 201 -5.96 -30.93 8.60
C ALA A 201 -6.51 -29.49 8.65
N MET A 202 -6.78 -28.96 9.85
CA MET A 202 -7.22 -27.57 10.02
C MET A 202 -6.17 -26.57 9.54
N VAL A 203 -4.89 -26.78 9.87
CA VAL A 203 -3.78 -25.94 9.39
C VAL A 203 -3.69 -25.98 7.85
N GLY A 204 -3.84 -27.17 7.25
CA GLY A 204 -3.84 -27.31 5.78
C GLY A 204 -4.95 -26.51 5.11
N ALA A 205 -6.19 -26.64 5.58
CA ALA A 205 -7.33 -25.91 5.06
C ALA A 205 -7.17 -24.39 5.25
N LEU A 206 -6.75 -23.95 6.44
CA LEU A 206 -6.55 -22.53 6.76
C LEU A 206 -5.41 -21.88 5.98
N THR A 207 -4.36 -22.62 5.66
CA THR A 207 -3.23 -22.08 4.87
C THR A 207 -3.67 -21.68 3.46
N VAL A 208 -4.51 -22.49 2.82
CA VAL A 208 -5.07 -22.15 1.50
C VAL A 208 -6.07 -21.00 1.62
N PHE A 209 -6.98 -21.06 2.61
CA PHE A 209 -7.93 -19.97 2.86
C PHE A 209 -7.21 -18.63 3.09
N LEU A 210 -6.14 -18.61 3.89
CA LEU A 210 -5.33 -17.43 4.18
C LEU A 210 -4.80 -16.76 2.91
N HIS A 211 -4.39 -17.55 1.91
CA HIS A 211 -3.95 -17.01 0.62
C HIS A 211 -5.07 -16.21 -0.08
N TYR A 212 -6.28 -16.74 -0.16
CA TYR A 212 -7.41 -16.03 -0.77
C TYR A 212 -7.87 -14.83 0.07
N ASN A 213 -7.81 -14.94 1.40
CA ASN A 213 -8.19 -13.86 2.30
C ASN A 213 -7.20 -12.69 2.26
N MET A 214 -5.87 -12.93 2.25
CA MET A 214 -4.86 -11.87 2.27
C MET A 214 -4.46 -11.34 0.89
N PHE A 215 -4.41 -12.21 -0.13
CA PHE A 215 -3.87 -11.89 -1.45
C PHE A 215 -4.89 -11.99 -2.57
N GLY A 216 -6.13 -12.34 -2.26
CA GLY A 216 -7.23 -12.35 -3.23
C GLY A 216 -7.52 -10.95 -3.79
N SER A 217 -7.89 -10.89 -5.09
CA SER A 217 -8.25 -9.65 -5.78
C SER A 217 -9.77 -9.52 -5.91
N ILE A 218 -10.29 -8.33 -5.63
CA ILE A 218 -11.72 -8.00 -5.83
C ILE A 218 -12.06 -8.03 -7.32
N GLU A 219 -11.21 -7.46 -8.17
CA GLU A 219 -11.39 -7.43 -9.63
C GLU A 219 -11.46 -8.84 -10.23
N LYS A 220 -10.58 -9.74 -9.77
CA LYS A 220 -10.55 -11.16 -10.19
C LYS A 220 -11.57 -12.04 -9.47
N ARG A 221 -12.38 -11.46 -8.56
CA ARG A 221 -13.39 -12.16 -7.74
C ARG A 221 -12.82 -13.34 -6.93
N THR A 222 -11.57 -13.20 -6.47
CA THR A 222 -10.88 -14.20 -5.65
C THR A 222 -10.79 -13.82 -4.17
N LYS A 223 -11.12 -12.56 -3.83
CA LYS A 223 -11.13 -12.08 -2.43
C LYS A 223 -12.31 -12.65 -1.67
N THR A 224 -12.07 -13.10 -0.43
CA THR A 224 -13.14 -13.58 0.45
C THR A 224 -12.83 -13.30 1.92
N PHE A 225 -13.88 -13.14 2.73
CA PHE A 225 -13.79 -13.11 4.19
C PHE A 225 -14.14 -14.49 4.78
N MET A 226 -13.72 -14.73 6.03
CA MET A 226 -13.97 -16.00 6.71
C MET A 226 -15.46 -16.20 7.01
N GLY A 227 -16.13 -15.15 7.46
CA GLY A 227 -17.52 -15.19 7.89
C GLY A 227 -17.70 -15.82 9.27
N ASP A 228 -18.96 -15.79 9.75
CA ASP A 228 -19.31 -16.31 11.06
C ASP A 228 -19.24 -17.86 11.08
N SER A 229 -19.51 -18.51 9.94
CA SER A 229 -19.35 -19.96 9.78
C SER A 229 -17.93 -20.46 10.07
N GLY A 230 -16.92 -19.77 9.56
CA GLY A 230 -15.52 -20.15 9.76
C GLY A 230 -15.01 -19.77 11.16
N SER A 231 -15.19 -18.51 11.55
CA SER A 231 -14.63 -17.99 12.80
C SER A 231 -15.21 -18.64 14.07
N MET A 232 -16.55 -18.86 14.09
CA MET A 232 -17.20 -19.51 15.22
C MET A 232 -16.78 -20.98 15.36
N MET A 233 -16.70 -21.71 14.26
CA MET A 233 -16.20 -23.10 14.23
C MET A 233 -14.77 -23.21 14.74
N LEU A 234 -13.89 -22.32 14.33
CA LEU A 234 -12.51 -22.28 14.78
C LEU A 234 -12.40 -21.97 16.28
N GLY A 235 -13.22 -21.04 16.79
CA GLY A 235 -13.29 -20.73 18.22
C GLY A 235 -13.73 -21.92 19.06
N PHE A 236 -14.76 -22.64 18.60
CA PHE A 236 -15.22 -23.88 19.26
C PHE A 236 -14.14 -24.96 19.24
N SER A 237 -13.48 -25.16 18.10
CA SER A 237 -12.42 -26.16 17.97
C SER A 237 -11.23 -25.88 18.90
N LEU A 238 -10.78 -24.63 19.00
CA LEU A 238 -9.71 -24.25 19.92
C LEU A 238 -10.10 -24.43 21.38
N ALA A 239 -11.33 -24.07 21.77
CA ALA A 239 -11.81 -24.27 23.12
C ALA A 239 -11.87 -25.77 23.48
N TYR A 240 -12.39 -26.58 22.54
CA TYR A 240 -12.44 -28.05 22.74
C TYR A 240 -11.04 -28.64 22.90
N LEU A 241 -10.11 -28.32 21.98
CA LEU A 241 -8.74 -28.84 22.02
C LEU A 241 -8.02 -28.41 23.30
N SER A 242 -8.25 -27.21 23.81
CA SER A 242 -7.70 -26.75 25.09
C SER A 242 -8.23 -27.53 26.26
N ILE A 243 -9.56 -27.71 26.35
CA ILE A 243 -10.18 -28.47 27.44
C ILE A 243 -9.74 -29.94 27.41
N LYS A 244 -9.72 -30.54 26.20
CA LYS A 244 -9.25 -31.90 26.01
C LYS A 244 -7.79 -32.07 26.46
N TYR A 245 -6.91 -31.12 26.12
CA TYR A 245 -5.49 -31.18 26.49
C TYR A 245 -5.26 -31.02 28.00
N ILE A 246 -6.05 -30.14 28.67
CA ILE A 246 -5.98 -29.97 30.13
C ILE A 246 -6.51 -31.21 30.85
N CYS A 247 -7.63 -31.80 30.40
CA CYS A 247 -8.30 -32.94 31.03
C CYS A 247 -7.71 -34.30 30.61
N ASP A 248 -6.62 -34.34 29.85
CA ASP A 248 -6.02 -35.57 29.38
C ASP A 248 -5.21 -36.24 30.50
N GLU A 249 -5.43 -37.53 30.71
CA GLU A 249 -4.71 -38.34 31.69
C GLU A 249 -3.40 -38.94 31.16
N ASP A 250 -3.17 -38.82 29.82
CA ASP A 250 -2.04 -39.44 29.16
C ASP A 250 -0.72 -38.68 29.42
N ASN A 251 0.36 -39.44 29.58
CA ASN A 251 1.70 -38.99 29.96
C ASN A 251 2.47 -38.39 28.79
N GLY A 252 2.25 -37.11 28.46
CA GLY A 252 3.15 -36.34 27.62
C GLY A 252 4.34 -35.74 28.39
N SER A 253 5.23 -35.05 27.71
CA SER A 253 6.41 -34.38 28.30
C SER A 253 6.05 -33.24 29.26
N PHE A 254 4.82 -32.70 29.18
CA PHE A 254 4.34 -31.60 30.00
C PHE A 254 3.49 -32.08 31.15
N ASP A 255 3.71 -31.52 32.34
CA ASP A 255 2.82 -31.77 33.48
C ASP A 255 1.48 -31.03 33.32
N VAL A 256 0.50 -31.29 34.18
CA VAL A 256 -0.85 -30.74 34.03
C VAL A 256 -0.88 -29.21 34.23
N GLN A 257 -0.02 -28.66 35.11
CA GLN A 257 0.09 -27.20 35.31
C GLN A 257 0.68 -26.54 34.09
N GLU A 258 1.71 -27.13 33.47
CA GLU A 258 2.33 -26.65 32.23
C GLU A 258 1.35 -26.69 31.05
N ARG A 259 0.53 -27.77 30.95
CA ARG A 259 -0.54 -27.85 29.92
C ARG A 259 -1.57 -26.76 30.07
N MET A 260 -2.01 -26.48 31.29
CA MET A 260 -2.95 -25.43 31.60
C MET A 260 -2.35 -24.05 31.27
N LEU A 261 -1.10 -23.81 31.66
CA LEU A 261 -0.41 -22.55 31.37
C LEU A 261 -0.21 -22.34 29.88
N LEU A 262 0.12 -23.39 29.12
CA LEU A 262 0.23 -23.29 27.66
C LEU A 262 -1.11 -22.91 27.01
N CYS A 263 -2.21 -23.57 27.40
CA CYS A 263 -3.54 -23.22 26.90
C CYS A 263 -3.91 -21.78 27.24
N MET A 264 -3.63 -21.33 28.46
CA MET A 264 -3.86 -19.97 28.90
C MET A 264 -3.02 -18.99 28.05
N SER A 265 -1.72 -19.23 27.88
CA SER A 265 -0.82 -18.37 27.12
C SER A 265 -1.26 -18.21 25.66
N LEU A 266 -1.65 -19.31 25.03
CA LEU A 266 -2.11 -19.32 23.63
C LEU A 266 -3.42 -18.53 23.46
N LEU A 267 -4.36 -18.65 24.38
CA LEU A 267 -5.71 -18.10 24.24
C LEU A 267 -5.93 -16.80 25.02
N PHE A 268 -4.91 -16.31 25.74
CA PHE A 268 -4.98 -15.14 26.61
C PHE A 268 -5.46 -13.88 25.89
N VAL A 269 -4.85 -13.54 24.75
CA VAL A 269 -5.09 -12.26 24.06
C VAL A 269 -6.54 -12.09 23.60
N PRO A 270 -7.16 -13.02 22.84
CA PRO A 270 -8.56 -12.89 22.47
C PRO A 270 -9.50 -12.98 23.67
N PHE A 271 -9.18 -13.82 24.66
CA PHE A 271 -9.97 -13.96 25.88
C PHE A 271 -10.03 -12.64 26.66
N ILE A 272 -8.87 -12.08 27.01
CA ILE A 272 -8.79 -10.85 27.82
C ILE A 272 -9.33 -9.61 27.07
N ASP A 273 -9.15 -9.54 25.73
CA ASP A 273 -9.68 -8.45 24.95
C ASP A 273 -11.21 -8.47 24.90
N LEU A 274 -11.81 -9.64 24.68
CA LEU A 274 -13.28 -9.79 24.76
C LEU A 274 -13.78 -9.43 26.15
N PHE A 275 -13.15 -9.96 27.22
CA PHE A 275 -13.53 -9.68 28.59
C PHE A 275 -13.46 -8.19 28.92
N ARG A 276 -12.40 -7.51 28.51
CA ARG A 276 -12.24 -6.06 28.64
C ARG A 276 -13.37 -5.30 27.93
N VAL A 277 -13.71 -5.67 26.70
CA VAL A 277 -14.79 -5.01 25.95
C VAL A 277 -16.15 -5.22 26.60
N VAL A 278 -16.40 -6.43 27.11
CA VAL A 278 -17.64 -6.72 27.87
C VAL A 278 -17.72 -5.86 29.14
N LEU A 279 -16.63 -5.75 29.91
CA LEU A 279 -16.56 -4.88 31.10
C LEU A 279 -16.77 -3.40 30.70
N GLU A 280 -16.08 -2.90 29.67
CA GLU A 280 -16.29 -1.53 29.19
C GLU A 280 -17.76 -1.26 28.85
N ARG A 281 -18.47 -2.20 28.22
CA ARG A 281 -19.90 -2.08 27.88
C ARG A 281 -20.78 -2.06 29.13
N LEU A 282 -20.53 -2.94 30.09
CA LEU A 282 -21.27 -2.99 31.36
C LEU A 282 -21.15 -1.67 32.11
N PHE A 283 -19.94 -1.09 32.20
CA PHE A 283 -19.72 0.18 32.89
C PHE A 283 -20.36 1.39 32.19
N HIS A 284 -20.53 1.34 30.85
CA HIS A 284 -21.15 2.44 30.08
C HIS A 284 -22.66 2.23 29.86
N GLY A 285 -23.23 1.11 30.28
CA GLY A 285 -24.65 0.78 30.04
C GLY A 285 -24.97 0.45 28.57
N ASP A 286 -23.99 0.07 27.78
CA ASP A 286 -24.14 -0.26 26.35
C ASP A 286 -24.70 -1.70 26.18
N ARG A 287 -25.30 -1.96 25.02
CA ARG A 287 -25.79 -3.30 24.68
C ARG A 287 -24.62 -4.27 24.54
N LEU A 288 -24.65 -5.41 25.23
CA LEU A 288 -23.56 -6.40 25.28
C LEU A 288 -23.20 -6.97 23.90
N PHE A 289 -24.17 -7.14 23.04
CA PHE A 289 -24.02 -7.78 21.72
C PHE A 289 -23.97 -6.79 20.54
N ALA A 290 -23.77 -5.51 20.82
CA ALA A 290 -23.62 -4.52 19.75
C ALA A 290 -22.27 -4.68 19.02
N ALA A 291 -22.26 -4.58 17.70
CA ALA A 291 -21.02 -4.49 16.96
C ALA A 291 -20.33 -3.14 17.24
N ASP A 292 -19.07 -3.18 17.62
CA ASP A 292 -18.29 -1.96 17.85
C ASP A 292 -16.81 -2.09 17.45
N LYS A 293 -16.09 -0.97 17.54
CA LYS A 293 -14.66 -0.88 17.17
C LYS A 293 -13.74 -0.78 18.38
N ARG A 294 -14.11 -1.36 19.54
CA ARG A 294 -13.35 -1.28 20.79
C ARG A 294 -12.26 -2.35 20.93
N HIS A 295 -12.31 -3.41 20.13
CA HIS A 295 -11.33 -4.49 20.15
C HIS A 295 -9.90 -4.02 19.82
N ILE A 296 -8.90 -4.79 20.29
CA ILE A 296 -7.49 -4.45 20.21
C ILE A 296 -7.03 -4.08 18.78
N GLN A 297 -7.48 -4.82 17.76
CA GLN A 297 -7.13 -4.55 16.38
C GLN A 297 -7.64 -3.16 15.92
N TYR A 298 -8.85 -2.77 16.31
CA TYR A 298 -9.39 -1.44 15.97
C TYR A 298 -8.74 -0.33 16.79
N LYS A 299 -8.33 -0.60 18.05
CA LYS A 299 -7.55 0.36 18.84
C LYS A 299 -6.16 0.57 18.24
N LEU A 300 -5.49 -0.48 17.75
CA LEU A 300 -4.23 -0.35 17.01
C LEU A 300 -4.41 0.50 15.75
N MET A 301 -5.47 0.26 14.99
CA MET A 301 -5.81 1.10 13.82
C MET A 301 -6.08 2.56 14.22
N SER A 302 -6.78 2.79 15.32
CA SER A 302 -7.02 4.14 15.85
C SER A 302 -5.75 4.84 16.37
N ALA A 303 -4.67 4.09 16.62
CA ALA A 303 -3.34 4.61 16.94
C ALA A 303 -2.46 4.83 15.70
N GLY A 304 -3.02 4.69 14.49
CA GLY A 304 -2.30 4.85 13.24
C GLY A 304 -1.50 3.62 12.79
N ILE A 305 -1.79 2.45 13.34
CA ILE A 305 -1.14 1.17 12.98
C ILE A 305 -2.12 0.38 12.10
N TYR A 306 -1.89 0.28 10.78
CA TYR A 306 -2.87 -0.27 9.85
C TYR A 306 -2.41 -1.55 9.14
N GLY A 307 -3.38 -2.31 8.63
CA GLY A 307 -3.18 -3.46 7.75
C GLY A 307 -2.29 -4.55 8.36
N ARG A 308 -1.29 -5.00 7.62
CA ARG A 308 -0.39 -6.08 8.03
C ARG A 308 0.41 -5.79 9.30
N LEU A 309 0.64 -4.52 9.62
CA LEU A 309 1.35 -4.16 10.84
C LEU A 309 0.50 -4.41 12.09
N THR A 310 -0.81 -4.16 12.04
CA THR A 310 -1.75 -4.52 13.11
C THR A 310 -1.74 -6.03 13.38
N LEU A 311 -1.80 -6.84 12.31
CA LEU A 311 -1.70 -8.30 12.39
C LEU A 311 -0.40 -8.72 13.07
N LEU A 312 0.75 -8.20 12.61
CA LEU A 312 2.05 -8.51 13.21
C LEU A 312 2.13 -8.09 14.68
N CYS A 313 1.57 -6.95 15.08
CA CYS A 313 1.55 -6.50 16.47
C CYS A 313 0.76 -7.46 17.37
N VAL A 314 -0.42 -7.92 16.92
CA VAL A 314 -1.24 -8.87 17.72
C VAL A 314 -0.54 -10.22 17.84
N LEU A 315 0.01 -10.77 16.75
CA LEU A 315 0.75 -12.04 16.79
C LEU A 315 2.02 -11.92 17.65
N ALA A 316 2.76 -10.81 17.53
CA ALA A 316 3.93 -10.56 18.36
C ALA A 316 3.58 -10.53 19.85
N MET A 317 2.43 -9.93 20.20
CA MET A 317 1.97 -9.90 21.59
C MET A 317 1.70 -11.31 22.13
N VAL A 318 1.07 -12.18 21.35
CA VAL A 318 0.87 -13.59 21.73
C VAL A 318 2.20 -14.30 21.96
N LEU A 319 3.14 -14.15 21.02
CA LEU A 319 4.48 -14.77 21.13
C LEU A 319 5.26 -14.25 22.34
N VAL A 320 5.16 -12.94 22.63
CA VAL A 320 5.80 -12.33 23.80
C VAL A 320 5.23 -12.89 25.10
N ILE A 321 3.91 -13.07 25.20
CA ILE A 321 3.25 -13.69 26.35
C ILE A 321 3.74 -15.12 26.54
N ILE A 322 3.73 -15.93 25.48
CA ILE A 322 4.23 -17.32 25.54
C ILE A 322 5.69 -17.35 26.02
N LEU A 323 6.55 -16.48 25.50
CA LEU A 323 7.96 -16.42 25.88
C LEU A 323 8.14 -15.99 27.34
N ILE A 324 7.40 -14.98 27.80
CA ILE A 324 7.44 -14.51 29.20
C ILE A 324 6.96 -15.64 30.13
N ASN A 325 5.86 -16.32 29.80
CA ASN A 325 5.32 -17.38 30.61
C ASN A 325 6.28 -18.56 30.70
N LEU A 326 6.94 -18.92 29.59
CA LEU A 326 8.01 -19.93 29.61
C LEU A 326 9.16 -19.53 30.55
N LEU A 327 9.62 -18.28 30.49
CA LEU A 327 10.68 -17.77 31.36
C LEU A 327 10.27 -17.76 32.84
N LEU A 328 9.03 -17.35 33.15
CA LEU A 328 8.51 -17.34 34.53
C LEU A 328 8.35 -18.76 35.09
N THR A 329 7.94 -19.72 34.26
CA THR A 329 7.88 -21.17 34.63
C THR A 329 9.29 -21.69 34.94
N LEU A 330 10.29 -21.38 34.11
CA LEU A 330 11.68 -21.76 34.40
C LEU A 330 12.22 -21.13 35.70
N CYS A 331 11.64 -20.00 36.13
CA CYS A 331 11.91 -19.38 37.43
C CYS A 331 11.02 -19.94 38.57
N SER A 332 10.28 -21.02 38.33
CA SER A 332 9.39 -21.69 39.31
C SER A 332 8.29 -20.81 39.88
N TRP A 333 7.76 -19.88 39.06
CA TRP A 333 6.58 -19.07 39.45
C TRP A 333 5.30 -19.92 39.38
N GLU A 334 4.41 -19.73 40.37
CA GLU A 334 3.08 -20.33 40.31
C GLU A 334 2.21 -19.76 39.21
N ILE A 335 1.35 -20.59 38.62
CA ILE A 335 0.47 -20.23 37.49
C ILE A 335 -0.41 -18.98 37.76
N SER A 336 -0.83 -18.79 39.03
CA SER A 336 -1.64 -17.62 39.44
C SER A 336 -0.89 -16.31 39.34
N TYR A 337 0.40 -16.28 39.73
CA TYR A 337 1.23 -15.09 39.62
C TYR A 337 1.59 -14.81 38.15
N ILE A 338 1.80 -15.85 37.33
CA ILE A 338 2.03 -15.71 35.90
C ILE A 338 0.81 -15.06 35.24
N PHE A 339 -0.41 -15.53 35.56
CA PHE A 339 -1.63 -14.91 35.06
C PHE A 339 -1.79 -13.43 35.44
N ILE A 340 -1.47 -13.08 36.70
CA ILE A 340 -1.49 -11.69 37.16
C ILE A 340 -0.46 -10.83 36.40
N ALA A 341 0.71 -11.40 36.11
CA ALA A 341 1.72 -10.73 35.30
C ALA A 341 1.23 -10.48 33.85
N ASP A 342 0.57 -11.46 33.23
CA ASP A 342 -0.03 -11.34 31.88
C ASP A 342 -1.10 -10.23 31.85
N VAL A 343 -2.02 -10.23 32.81
CA VAL A 343 -3.04 -9.19 32.93
C VAL A 343 -2.40 -7.81 33.12
N SER A 344 -1.38 -7.72 33.97
CA SER A 344 -0.64 -6.45 34.21
C SER A 344 0.04 -5.96 32.95
N LEU A 345 0.71 -6.85 32.20
CA LEU A 345 1.35 -6.56 30.93
C LEU A 345 0.33 -6.03 29.90
N TYR A 346 -0.81 -6.71 29.79
CA TYR A 346 -1.90 -6.30 28.91
C TYR A 346 -2.45 -4.91 29.28
N VAL A 347 -2.66 -4.63 30.56
CA VAL A 347 -3.13 -3.32 31.06
C VAL A 347 -2.11 -2.21 30.72
N VAL A 348 -0.82 -2.45 30.95
CA VAL A 348 0.25 -1.51 30.60
C VAL A 348 0.28 -1.27 29.09
N PHE A 349 0.19 -2.34 28.29
CA PHE A 349 0.12 -2.21 26.85
C PHE A 349 -1.07 -1.36 26.40
N MET A 350 -2.26 -1.62 26.96
CA MET A 350 -3.47 -0.86 26.66
C MET A 350 -3.36 0.62 27.08
N HIS A 351 -2.69 0.90 28.21
CA HIS A 351 -2.43 2.27 28.63
C HIS A 351 -1.53 3.02 27.64
N ILE A 352 -0.43 2.39 27.21
CA ILE A 352 0.48 2.95 26.20
C ILE A 352 -0.28 3.18 24.87
N LEU A 353 -1.09 2.21 24.46
CA LEU A 353 -1.88 2.28 23.23
C LEU A 353 -2.90 3.44 23.28
N ASN A 354 -3.61 3.59 24.39
CA ASN A 354 -4.56 4.69 24.58
C ASN A 354 -3.87 6.06 24.54
N ARG A 355 -2.69 6.22 25.16
CA ARG A 355 -1.88 7.45 25.04
C ARG A 355 -1.52 7.74 23.59
N ARG A 356 -1.11 6.73 22.84
CA ARG A 356 -0.78 6.84 21.42
C ARG A 356 -2.00 7.24 20.58
N ILE A 357 -3.18 6.70 20.88
CA ILE A 357 -4.44 7.10 20.22
C ILE A 357 -4.74 8.58 20.42
N VAL A 358 -4.62 9.08 21.65
CA VAL A 358 -4.83 10.50 21.96
C VAL A 358 -3.84 11.37 21.21
N GLN A 359 -2.56 11.02 21.22
CA GLN A 359 -1.51 11.73 20.47
C GLN A 359 -1.80 11.72 18.96
N TYR A 360 -2.18 10.59 18.41
CA TYR A 360 -2.50 10.45 16.98
C TYR A 360 -3.71 11.32 16.59
N ARG A 361 -4.78 11.30 17.40
CA ARG A 361 -5.97 12.14 17.18
C ARG A 361 -5.67 13.62 17.29
N SER A 362 -4.86 14.05 18.26
CA SER A 362 -4.46 15.46 18.39
C SER A 362 -3.62 15.92 17.19
N THR A 363 -2.74 15.07 16.67
CA THR A 363 -2.00 15.38 15.44
C THR A 363 -2.92 15.51 14.22
N MET A 364 -3.92 14.64 14.09
CA MET A 364 -4.90 14.71 12.99
C MET A 364 -5.76 15.98 13.08
N ALA A 365 -6.20 16.36 14.28
CA ALA A 365 -6.94 17.60 14.50
C ALA A 365 -6.08 18.84 14.20
N LEU A 366 -4.79 18.81 14.54
CA LEU A 366 -3.85 19.88 14.21
C LEU A 366 -3.68 20.02 12.69
N MET A 367 -3.57 18.91 11.98
CA MET A 367 -3.46 18.91 10.52
C MET A 367 -4.71 19.49 9.84
N GLU A 368 -5.90 19.14 10.32
CA GLU A 368 -7.14 19.69 9.78
C GLU A 368 -7.24 21.20 10.03
N ASN A 369 -6.82 21.67 11.19
CA ASN A 369 -6.70 23.11 11.50
C ASN A 369 -5.68 23.81 10.57
N PHE A 370 -4.55 23.16 10.25
CA PHE A 370 -3.59 23.73 9.29
C PHE A 370 -4.18 23.85 7.88
N LYS A 371 -5.00 22.88 7.44
CA LYS A 371 -5.69 22.96 6.15
C LYS A 371 -6.70 24.09 6.11
N GLU A 372 -7.52 24.23 7.14
CA GLU A 372 -8.51 25.30 7.21
C GLU A 372 -7.83 26.67 7.17
N LYS A 373 -6.82 26.89 8.00
CA LYS A 373 -6.01 28.12 7.97
C LYS A 373 -5.30 28.35 6.64
N PHE A 374 -4.81 27.29 6.00
CA PHE A 374 -4.21 27.42 4.67
C PHE A 374 -5.24 27.90 3.63
N ARG A 375 -6.46 27.37 3.66
CA ARG A 375 -7.54 27.82 2.76
C ARG A 375 -7.86 29.31 2.97
N GLU A 376 -7.95 29.74 4.23
CA GLU A 376 -8.17 31.16 4.57
C GLU A 376 -7.04 32.04 4.06
N ASN A 377 -5.78 31.66 4.32
CA ASN A 377 -4.61 32.40 3.85
C ASN A 377 -4.53 32.43 2.32
N ALA A 378 -4.78 31.30 1.63
CA ALA A 378 -4.75 31.19 0.18
C ALA A 378 -5.83 32.05 -0.50
N ALA A 379 -6.99 32.23 0.13
CA ALA A 379 -8.08 33.04 -0.44
C ALA A 379 -7.72 34.52 -0.54
N VAL A 380 -6.92 35.05 0.39
CA VAL A 380 -6.53 36.46 0.46
C VAL A 380 -5.10 36.74 0.00
N ALA A 381 -4.33 35.68 -0.28
CA ALA A 381 -2.91 35.79 -0.63
C ALA A 381 -2.68 36.64 -1.86
N ARG A 382 -1.63 37.47 -1.78
CA ARG A 382 -1.14 38.34 -2.86
C ARG A 382 0.36 38.15 -3.10
N LYS A 383 1.11 37.72 -2.09
CA LYS A 383 2.57 37.57 -2.16
C LYS A 383 2.99 36.16 -1.84
N VAL A 384 3.79 35.55 -2.70
CA VAL A 384 4.26 34.16 -2.60
C VAL A 384 5.78 34.13 -2.54
N CYS A 385 6.32 33.42 -1.54
CA CYS A 385 7.75 33.15 -1.41
C CYS A 385 8.06 31.73 -1.92
N ILE A 386 8.96 31.61 -2.87
CA ILE A 386 9.39 30.34 -3.45
C ILE A 386 10.81 30.04 -2.98
N LEU A 387 11.00 28.86 -2.34
CA LEU A 387 12.27 28.38 -1.84
C LEU A 387 12.81 27.31 -2.79
N THR A 388 14.02 27.50 -3.32
CA THR A 388 14.63 26.52 -4.24
C THR A 388 16.00 26.06 -3.76
N PRO A 389 16.37 24.77 -3.98
CA PRO A 389 17.67 24.20 -3.58
C PRO A 389 18.79 24.57 -4.56
N ARG A 390 18.49 25.19 -5.69
CA ARG A 390 19.43 25.71 -6.69
C ARG A 390 18.78 26.86 -7.45
N PHE A 391 19.62 27.72 -7.97
CA PHE A 391 19.15 28.87 -8.76
C PHE A 391 18.42 28.37 -10.01
N PRO A 392 17.18 28.86 -10.27
CA PRO A 392 16.31 28.28 -11.28
C PRO A 392 16.58 28.81 -12.70
N ILE A 393 17.73 29.43 -12.96
CA ILE A 393 18.17 29.90 -14.27
C ILE A 393 19.66 29.58 -14.45
N PRO A 394 20.06 29.06 -15.63
CA PRO A 394 19.25 28.71 -16.81
C PRO A 394 18.32 27.53 -16.59
N GLU A 395 17.26 27.41 -17.41
CA GLU A 395 16.21 26.37 -17.27
C GLU A 395 16.69 24.96 -17.69
N ASN A 396 17.78 24.52 -17.09
CA ASN A 396 18.41 23.24 -17.38
C ASN A 396 17.92 22.18 -16.39
N GLY A 397 16.91 21.43 -16.78
CA GLY A 397 16.35 20.32 -16.01
C GLY A 397 14.84 20.44 -15.72
N GLY A 398 14.18 19.31 -15.60
CA GLY A 398 12.73 19.24 -15.48
C GLY A 398 12.17 19.91 -14.22
N ASP A 399 12.89 19.84 -13.10
CA ASP A 399 12.53 20.48 -11.84
C ASP A 399 12.59 22.03 -11.95
N VAL A 400 13.64 22.57 -12.60
CA VAL A 400 13.81 24.01 -12.83
C VAL A 400 12.74 24.52 -13.78
N LEU A 401 12.49 23.82 -14.88
CA LEU A 401 11.44 24.17 -15.84
C LEU A 401 10.07 24.22 -15.14
N ARG A 402 9.80 23.24 -14.27
CA ARG A 402 8.53 23.16 -13.54
C ARG A 402 8.34 24.35 -12.61
N ILE A 403 9.32 24.68 -11.76
CA ILE A 403 9.16 25.77 -10.79
C ILE A 403 9.02 27.13 -11.47
N ASN A 404 9.73 27.34 -12.59
CA ASN A 404 9.58 28.57 -13.36
C ASN A 404 8.22 28.67 -14.04
N ASN A 405 7.64 27.56 -14.53
CA ASN A 405 6.28 27.60 -15.07
C ASN A 405 5.22 27.81 -13.99
N ILE A 406 5.41 27.25 -12.78
CA ILE A 406 4.58 27.58 -11.61
C ILE A 406 4.68 29.09 -11.32
N ALA A 407 5.89 29.65 -11.27
CA ALA A 407 6.10 31.06 -11.02
C ALA A 407 5.45 31.95 -12.11
N ARG A 408 5.65 31.63 -13.41
CA ARG A 408 5.00 32.34 -14.52
C ARG A 408 3.47 32.31 -14.39
N GLN A 409 2.90 31.17 -14.05
CA GLN A 409 1.45 31.04 -13.88
C GLN A 409 0.95 31.86 -12.69
N LEU A 410 1.62 31.81 -11.54
CA LEU A 410 1.27 32.65 -10.38
C LEU A 410 1.35 34.14 -10.69
N LYS A 411 2.38 34.55 -11.46
CA LYS A 411 2.50 35.96 -11.90
C LYS A 411 1.35 36.38 -12.82
N ARG A 412 0.91 35.52 -13.75
CA ARG A 412 -0.31 35.72 -14.55
C ARG A 412 -1.57 35.85 -13.73
N GLU A 413 -1.65 35.10 -12.61
CA GLU A 413 -2.76 35.17 -11.66
C GLU A 413 -2.69 36.42 -10.72
N GLY A 414 -1.66 37.24 -10.85
CA GLY A 414 -1.52 38.53 -10.15
C GLY A 414 -0.79 38.44 -8.81
N TYR A 415 -0.06 37.34 -8.54
CA TYR A 415 0.77 37.24 -7.35
C TYR A 415 2.10 37.98 -7.47
N GLU A 416 2.55 38.66 -6.43
CA GLU A 416 3.93 39.13 -6.26
C GLU A 416 4.82 37.99 -5.83
N LEU A 417 5.94 37.75 -6.53
CA LEU A 417 6.79 36.58 -6.32
C LEU A 417 8.14 36.97 -5.73
N VAL A 418 8.47 36.31 -4.61
CA VAL A 418 9.78 36.44 -3.96
C VAL A 418 10.50 35.10 -4.08
N LEU A 419 11.68 35.08 -4.69
CA LEU A 419 12.55 33.92 -4.78
C LEU A 419 13.62 33.95 -3.69
N VAL A 420 13.77 32.86 -2.95
CA VAL A 420 14.91 32.57 -2.08
C VAL A 420 15.62 31.31 -2.58
N SER A 421 16.88 31.41 -2.97
CA SER A 421 17.59 30.32 -3.62
C SER A 421 19.02 30.18 -3.15
N PHE A 422 19.53 28.92 -3.21
CA PHE A 422 20.96 28.74 -3.24
C PHE A 422 21.51 29.15 -4.61
N GLU A 423 22.72 29.72 -4.59
CA GLU A 423 23.56 29.89 -5.78
C GLU A 423 24.77 28.96 -5.70
N ASP A 424 25.08 28.30 -6.80
CA ASP A 424 26.33 27.57 -7.01
C ASP A 424 27.37 28.50 -7.66
N ASN A 425 28.59 28.04 -7.85
CA ASN A 425 29.69 28.84 -8.38
C ASN A 425 29.34 29.56 -9.69
N GLY A 426 29.32 30.88 -9.67
CA GLY A 426 29.04 31.75 -10.80
C GLY A 426 28.17 32.96 -10.42
N SER A 427 28.23 34.05 -11.17
CA SER A 427 27.29 35.16 -10.96
C SER A 427 25.88 34.69 -11.39
N PRO A 428 24.88 34.73 -10.50
CA PRO A 428 23.52 34.34 -10.88
C PRO A 428 23.02 35.26 -12.01
N GLN A 429 22.28 34.70 -12.95
CA GLN A 429 21.63 35.46 -14.03
C GLN A 429 20.41 36.21 -13.44
N LEU A 430 20.68 37.20 -12.57
CA LEU A 430 19.67 37.95 -11.84
C LEU A 430 18.70 38.66 -12.77
N PHE A 431 19.20 39.26 -13.83
CA PHE A 431 18.38 40.00 -14.81
C PHE A 431 17.34 39.07 -15.49
N GLU A 432 17.67 37.84 -15.78
CA GLU A 432 16.72 36.88 -16.34
C GLU A 432 15.72 36.37 -15.28
N ALA A 433 16.17 36.21 -14.03
CA ALA A 433 15.31 35.82 -12.92
C ALA A 433 14.28 36.94 -12.60
N GLU A 434 14.65 38.19 -12.64
CA GLU A 434 13.77 39.34 -12.38
C GLU A 434 12.64 39.51 -13.43
N ARG A 435 12.74 38.86 -14.59
CA ARG A 435 11.60 38.75 -15.52
C ARG A 435 10.47 37.85 -14.99
N ILE A 436 10.82 36.85 -14.18
CA ILE A 436 9.87 35.90 -13.65
C ILE A 436 9.50 36.29 -12.22
N TYR A 437 10.49 36.60 -11.37
CA TYR A 437 10.32 36.91 -9.95
C TYR A 437 10.45 38.42 -9.72
N ASP A 438 9.61 38.97 -8.83
CA ASP A 438 9.64 40.42 -8.55
C ASP A 438 10.79 40.76 -7.60
N LYS A 439 11.20 39.82 -6.74
CA LYS A 439 12.38 39.94 -5.86
C LYS A 439 13.14 38.67 -5.79
N VAL A 440 14.46 38.75 -5.80
CA VAL A 440 15.37 37.59 -5.77
C VAL A 440 16.39 37.74 -4.65
N TYR A 441 16.46 36.75 -3.81
CA TYR A 441 17.42 36.66 -2.72
C TYR A 441 18.22 35.37 -2.86
N THR A 442 19.54 35.45 -2.82
CA THR A 442 20.43 34.30 -2.99
C THR A 442 21.41 34.16 -1.85
N VAL A 443 21.85 32.93 -1.61
CA VAL A 443 22.92 32.61 -0.69
C VAL A 443 23.83 31.56 -1.30
N HIS A 444 25.15 31.80 -1.21
CA HIS A 444 26.13 30.84 -1.72
C HIS A 444 26.10 29.54 -0.92
N ARG A 445 26.07 28.40 -1.63
CA ARG A 445 26.13 27.07 -1.03
C ARG A 445 27.59 26.63 -0.86
N ASP A 446 27.97 26.38 0.38
CA ASP A 446 29.26 25.81 0.74
C ASP A 446 29.23 24.28 0.65
N PRO A 447 29.95 23.65 -0.29
CA PRO A 447 29.94 22.20 -0.46
C PRO A 447 30.43 21.42 0.77
N PHE A 448 31.41 21.95 1.52
CA PHE A 448 31.93 21.31 2.72
C PHE A 448 30.90 21.30 3.84
N ASN A 449 30.25 22.44 4.09
CA ASN A 449 29.15 22.51 5.05
C ASN A 449 27.97 21.59 4.65
N SER A 450 27.64 21.52 3.36
CA SER A 450 26.60 20.63 2.83
C SER A 450 26.88 19.16 3.13
N LEU A 451 28.12 18.72 2.94
CA LEU A 451 28.54 17.35 3.27
C LEU A 451 28.47 17.08 4.78
N LEU A 452 28.98 18.01 5.59
CA LEU A 452 28.93 17.92 7.04
C LEU A 452 27.49 17.83 7.56
N GLN A 453 26.60 18.67 7.06
CA GLN A 453 25.19 18.65 7.44
C GLN A 453 24.47 17.36 6.99
N SER A 454 24.84 16.77 5.85
CA SER A 454 24.34 15.46 5.45
C SER A 454 24.66 14.37 6.48
N VAL A 455 25.90 14.37 6.96
CA VAL A 455 26.37 13.41 7.99
C VAL A 455 25.66 13.64 9.32
N ILE A 456 25.53 14.91 9.75
CA ILE A 456 24.80 15.27 10.97
C ILE A 456 23.33 14.79 10.89
N HIS A 457 22.66 15.03 9.75
CA HIS A 457 21.28 14.60 9.55
C HIS A 457 21.15 13.07 9.62
N LEU A 458 22.11 12.32 9.06
CA LEU A 458 22.14 10.87 9.17
C LEU A 458 22.16 10.41 10.64
N PHE A 459 23.05 10.98 11.45
CA PHE A 459 23.14 10.66 12.90
C PHE A 459 21.88 11.06 13.68
N LEU A 460 21.17 12.10 13.25
CA LEU A 460 19.89 12.51 13.82
C LEU A 460 18.70 11.69 13.29
N GLY A 461 18.93 10.67 12.43
CA GLY A 461 17.88 9.87 11.83
C GLY A 461 17.00 10.64 10.83
N ARG A 462 17.54 11.70 10.22
CA ARG A 462 16.91 12.53 9.20
C ARG A 462 17.50 12.25 7.81
N ALA A 463 16.77 12.57 6.75
CA ALA A 463 17.23 12.37 5.37
C ALA A 463 18.49 13.16 5.06
N MET A 464 19.53 12.47 4.55
CA MET A 464 20.83 13.09 4.21
C MET A 464 20.67 14.17 3.15
N GLN A 465 19.79 13.98 2.18
CA GLN A 465 19.49 15.00 1.16
C GLN A 465 18.93 16.29 1.76
N CYS A 466 18.08 16.20 2.78
CA CYS A 466 17.60 17.40 3.47
C CYS A 466 18.77 18.10 4.18
N GLY A 467 19.70 17.34 4.77
CA GLY A 467 20.92 17.88 5.37
C GLY A 467 21.84 18.54 4.35
N TYR A 468 22.03 17.94 3.17
CA TYR A 468 22.88 18.49 2.11
C TYR A 468 22.47 19.90 1.65
N TYR A 469 21.17 20.20 1.70
CA TYR A 469 20.63 21.51 1.37
C TYR A 469 20.28 22.35 2.61
N TYR A 470 20.69 21.93 3.81
CA TYR A 470 20.49 22.71 5.02
C TYR A 470 21.66 23.65 5.30
N SER A 471 21.37 24.95 5.51
CA SER A 471 22.35 25.97 5.85
C SER A 471 21.73 26.99 6.81
N ALA A 472 22.45 27.30 7.90
CA ALA A 472 22.06 28.34 8.83
C ALA A 472 21.98 29.72 8.12
N LYS A 473 22.87 30.01 7.16
CA LYS A 473 22.85 31.24 6.38
C LYS A 473 21.57 31.37 5.57
N TYR A 474 21.12 30.27 4.94
CA TYR A 474 19.85 30.27 4.20
C TYR A 474 18.66 30.51 5.13
N LYS A 475 18.66 29.89 6.30
CA LYS A 475 17.62 30.10 7.33
C LYS A 475 17.55 31.57 7.76
N TYR A 476 18.70 32.18 8.10
CA TYR A 476 18.75 33.59 8.47
C TYR A 476 18.32 34.53 7.34
N LEU A 477 18.71 34.24 6.10
CA LEU A 477 18.24 34.99 4.93
C LEU A 477 16.72 34.90 4.81
N LEU A 478 16.17 33.67 4.91
CA LEU A 478 14.72 33.46 4.83
C LEU A 478 13.99 34.21 5.95
N GLN A 479 14.48 34.22 7.19
CA GLN A 479 13.91 35.00 8.29
C GLN A 479 13.88 36.50 7.97
N SER A 480 14.98 37.04 7.45
CA SER A 480 15.03 38.47 7.08
C SER A 480 14.07 38.80 5.92
N VAL A 481 13.90 37.86 4.98
CA VAL A 481 12.92 37.99 3.88
C VAL A 481 11.49 37.96 4.41
N ILE A 482 11.18 37.08 5.37
CA ILE A 482 9.87 37.00 6.00
C ILE A 482 9.51 38.33 6.69
N GLU A 483 10.44 38.90 7.45
CA GLU A 483 10.24 40.17 8.16
C GLU A 483 10.06 41.35 7.20
N LYS A 484 10.86 41.39 6.14
CA LYS A 484 10.89 42.50 5.16
C LYS A 484 9.74 42.44 4.17
N GLU A 485 9.52 41.25 3.57
CA GLU A 485 8.59 41.08 2.46
C GLU A 485 7.20 40.64 2.89
N LYS A 486 7.08 40.00 4.06
CA LYS A 486 5.82 39.48 4.65
C LYS A 486 5.01 38.63 3.67
N PRO A 487 5.57 37.54 3.11
CA PRO A 487 4.83 36.67 2.20
C PRO A 487 3.62 36.03 2.87
N ASP A 488 2.54 35.85 2.09
CA ASP A 488 1.32 35.21 2.57
C ASP A 488 1.42 33.66 2.48
N ILE A 489 2.03 33.17 1.38
CA ILE A 489 2.18 31.75 1.08
C ILE A 489 3.64 31.41 0.76
N TYR A 490 4.07 30.22 1.14
CA TYR A 490 5.42 29.70 0.90
C TYR A 490 5.34 28.43 0.06
N ILE A 491 6.21 28.29 -0.94
CA ILE A 491 6.35 27.08 -1.75
C ILE A 491 7.76 26.55 -1.58
N ALA A 492 7.91 25.40 -0.91
CA ALA A 492 9.18 24.68 -0.86
C ALA A 492 9.31 23.80 -2.11
N HIS A 493 10.16 24.22 -3.04
CA HIS A 493 10.46 23.41 -4.21
C HIS A 493 11.42 22.29 -3.87
N LEU A 494 10.95 21.06 -4.02
CA LEU A 494 11.50 19.79 -3.58
C LEU A 494 11.44 19.60 -2.05
N LEU A 495 11.26 18.37 -1.65
CA LEU A 495 11.18 17.95 -0.23
C LEU A 495 12.37 18.45 0.62
N ARG A 496 13.52 18.67 -0.02
CA ARG A 496 14.76 19.13 0.60
C ARG A 496 14.67 20.49 1.26
N MET A 497 13.72 21.35 0.81
CA MET A 497 13.51 22.70 1.35
C MET A 497 12.51 22.73 2.50
N MET A 498 11.78 21.62 2.76
CA MET A 498 10.81 21.49 3.84
C MET A 498 11.37 21.85 5.22
N PRO A 499 12.60 21.45 5.62
CA PRO A 499 13.11 21.75 6.97
C PRO A 499 13.11 23.23 7.35
N TYR A 500 13.26 24.13 6.40
CA TYR A 500 13.23 25.58 6.67
C TYR A 500 11.82 26.06 7.08
N LEU A 501 10.79 25.54 6.41
CA LEU A 501 9.40 25.88 6.72
C LEU A 501 8.94 25.25 8.02
N ASP A 502 9.42 24.04 8.31
CA ASP A 502 9.17 23.33 9.56
C ASP A 502 9.76 24.07 10.76
N GLU A 503 11.06 24.41 10.71
CA GLU A 503 11.73 25.12 11.80
C GLU A 503 11.20 26.55 12.06
N LEU A 504 10.64 27.19 11.03
CA LEU A 504 10.00 28.52 11.15
C LEU A 504 8.51 28.44 11.44
N GLN A 505 7.96 27.22 11.67
CA GLN A 505 6.56 26.95 12.00
C GLN A 505 5.56 27.54 11.01
N LEU A 506 5.88 27.48 9.70
CA LEU A 506 5.06 28.04 8.62
C LEU A 506 4.13 27.00 8.00
N HIS A 507 3.73 25.95 8.73
CA HIS A 507 2.96 24.82 8.23
C HIS A 507 1.64 25.26 7.56
N ASP A 508 0.89 26.13 8.21
CA ASP A 508 -0.44 26.61 7.80
C ASP A 508 -0.42 27.58 6.59
N ARG A 509 0.74 27.88 6.05
CA ARG A 509 0.94 28.79 4.91
C ARG A 509 1.83 28.19 3.81
N SER A 510 2.07 26.89 3.86
CA SER A 510 3.11 26.27 3.02
C SER A 510 2.59 25.18 2.11
N ILE A 511 3.14 25.15 0.89
CA ILE A 511 3.01 24.09 -0.09
C ILE A 511 4.37 23.39 -0.21
N ILE A 512 4.39 22.06 -0.11
CA ILE A 512 5.57 21.25 -0.42
C ILE A 512 5.43 20.72 -1.84
N GLU A 513 6.16 21.27 -2.77
CA GLU A 513 6.24 20.79 -4.15
C GLU A 513 7.25 19.65 -4.23
N MET A 514 6.80 18.42 -3.97
CA MET A 514 7.69 17.25 -3.92
C MET A 514 8.21 16.83 -5.28
N THR A 515 7.46 17.10 -6.34
CA THR A 515 7.68 16.67 -7.73
C THR A 515 7.50 15.15 -7.88
N ASP A 516 8.38 14.34 -7.28
CA ASP A 516 8.39 12.86 -7.35
C ASP A 516 8.42 12.24 -5.95
N ALA A 517 7.97 10.98 -5.83
CA ALA A 517 8.18 10.17 -4.64
C ALA A 517 9.64 9.67 -4.59
N LEU A 518 10.51 10.43 -3.93
CA LEU A 518 11.95 10.13 -3.86
C LEU A 518 12.23 8.76 -3.24
N SER A 519 11.49 8.34 -2.21
CA SER A 519 11.66 7.03 -1.59
C SER A 519 11.38 5.86 -2.57
N LYS A 520 10.50 6.05 -3.54
CA LYS A 520 10.26 5.10 -4.65
C LYS A 520 11.47 5.01 -5.57
N THR A 521 12.04 6.14 -5.95
CA THR A 521 13.25 6.23 -6.79
C THR A 521 14.44 5.55 -6.13
N TYR A 522 14.66 5.79 -4.83
CA TYR A 522 15.72 5.11 -4.06
C TYR A 522 15.48 3.60 -3.91
N SER A 523 14.21 3.16 -3.88
CA SER A 523 13.88 1.74 -3.88
C SER A 523 14.32 1.03 -5.17
N LEU A 524 14.20 1.68 -6.31
CA LEU A 524 14.66 1.16 -7.60
C LEU A 524 16.19 1.15 -7.69
N SER A 525 16.84 2.23 -7.26
CA SER A 525 18.30 2.37 -7.27
C SER A 525 18.99 1.36 -6.33
N SER A 526 18.40 1.05 -5.18
CA SER A 526 18.93 0.04 -4.26
C SER A 526 18.87 -1.41 -4.78
N LYS A 527 18.08 -1.68 -5.83
CA LYS A 527 17.95 -2.98 -6.49
C LYS A 527 18.89 -3.12 -7.70
N SER A 528 19.48 -2.03 -8.21
CA SER A 528 20.36 -2.08 -9.36
C SER A 528 21.71 -2.74 -8.98
N LYS A 529 22.34 -3.46 -9.94
CA LYS A 529 23.64 -4.11 -9.78
C LYS A 529 24.73 -3.03 -9.75
N GLY A 530 25.06 -2.51 -8.57
CA GLY A 530 26.12 -1.52 -8.34
C GLY A 530 26.96 -1.84 -7.09
N ASN A 531 28.06 -1.12 -6.86
CA ASN A 531 29.00 -1.31 -5.75
C ASN A 531 28.28 -1.50 -4.40
N GLY A 532 28.61 -2.56 -3.68
CA GLY A 532 27.92 -3.01 -2.47
C GLY A 532 27.72 -1.94 -1.39
N LEU A 533 28.68 -1.01 -1.20
CA LEU A 533 28.57 0.06 -0.22
C LEU A 533 27.49 1.10 -0.56
N LEU A 534 27.43 1.57 -1.81
CA LEU A 534 26.43 2.53 -2.27
C LEU A 534 25.00 1.98 -2.15
N ARG A 535 24.82 0.69 -2.35
CA ARG A 535 23.53 0.02 -2.16
C ARG A 535 23.01 0.15 -0.72
N HIS A 536 23.88 0.01 0.27
CA HIS A 536 23.50 0.18 1.68
C HIS A 536 23.17 1.64 2.02
N VAL A 537 23.95 2.58 1.50
CA VAL A 537 23.66 4.01 1.65
C VAL A 537 22.28 4.36 1.05
N TYR A 538 21.98 3.88 -0.16
CA TYR A 538 20.65 4.08 -0.78
C TYR A 538 19.51 3.42 0.01
N ALA A 539 19.76 2.26 0.62
CA ALA A 539 18.76 1.59 1.45
C ALA A 539 18.45 2.37 2.75
N ILE A 540 19.46 2.94 3.39
CA ILE A 540 19.30 3.80 4.57
C ILE A 540 18.58 5.08 4.17
N GLU A 541 19.06 5.78 3.14
CA GLU A 541 18.47 7.04 2.69
C GLU A 541 17.02 6.87 2.24
N ARG A 542 16.69 5.78 1.56
CA ARG A 542 15.29 5.43 1.23
C ARG A 542 14.40 5.45 2.47
N HIS A 543 14.86 4.86 3.58
CA HIS A 543 14.08 4.81 4.81
C HIS A 543 13.92 6.20 5.44
N LEU A 544 14.98 7.00 5.44
CA LEU A 544 14.98 8.35 5.98
C LEU A 544 14.13 9.32 5.14
N ILE A 545 14.23 9.24 3.81
CA ILE A 545 13.38 10.02 2.89
C ILE A 545 11.91 9.64 3.05
N ARG A 546 11.60 8.33 3.14
CA ARG A 546 10.23 7.88 3.40
C ARG A 546 9.64 8.50 4.67
N ARG A 547 10.45 8.61 5.74
CA ARG A 547 10.03 9.30 6.97
C ARG A 547 9.79 10.79 6.74
N ALA A 548 10.65 11.46 5.96
CA ALA A 548 10.49 12.87 5.62
C ALA A 548 9.23 13.11 4.76
N GLU A 549 8.95 12.24 3.78
CA GLU A 549 7.72 12.29 2.99
C GLU A 549 6.47 12.10 3.87
N GLN A 550 6.49 11.11 4.77
CA GLN A 550 5.40 10.89 5.74
C GLN A 550 5.22 12.08 6.67
N TYR A 551 6.32 12.69 7.12
CA TYR A 551 6.29 13.90 7.95
C TYR A 551 5.66 15.08 7.20
N ALA A 552 6.07 15.32 5.95
CA ALA A 552 5.48 16.36 5.12
C ALA A 552 3.97 16.16 4.94
N MET A 553 3.55 14.93 4.62
CA MET A 553 2.12 14.60 4.47
C MET A 553 1.33 14.75 5.78
N MET A 554 1.98 14.65 6.92
CA MET A 554 1.36 14.73 8.25
C MET A 554 1.24 16.17 8.76
N TYR A 555 2.19 17.05 8.46
CA TYR A 555 2.25 18.38 9.05
C TYR A 555 2.04 19.53 8.06
N PHE A 556 2.11 19.27 6.76
CA PHE A 556 1.87 20.29 5.74
C PHE A 556 0.54 20.04 5.02
N PRO A 557 -0.31 21.07 4.87
CA PRO A 557 -1.66 20.93 4.32
C PRO A 557 -1.69 20.54 2.85
N VAL A 558 -0.65 20.93 2.08
CA VAL A 558 -0.57 20.71 0.64
C VAL A 558 0.78 20.14 0.26
N ASN A 559 0.77 18.94 -0.31
CA ASN A 559 1.93 18.22 -0.83
C ASN A 559 1.68 17.87 -2.28
N VAL A 560 2.44 18.44 -3.21
CA VAL A 560 2.20 18.33 -4.64
C VAL A 560 3.15 17.32 -5.29
N LEU A 561 2.58 16.45 -6.12
CA LEU A 561 3.29 15.47 -6.95
C LEU A 561 2.92 15.65 -8.43
N VAL A 562 3.80 15.21 -9.32
CA VAL A 562 3.55 15.29 -10.77
C VAL A 562 2.86 14.05 -11.36
N SER A 563 2.81 12.96 -10.60
CA SER A 563 2.36 11.65 -11.09
C SER A 563 1.38 11.01 -10.13
N GLU A 564 0.24 10.53 -10.64
CA GLU A 564 -0.70 9.73 -9.85
C GLU A 564 -0.07 8.42 -9.36
N ALA A 565 0.84 7.82 -10.13
CA ALA A 565 1.56 6.62 -9.72
C ALA A 565 2.48 6.84 -8.50
N ASP A 566 2.99 8.06 -8.31
CA ASP A 566 3.77 8.42 -7.14
C ASP A 566 2.87 8.78 -5.96
N ALA A 567 1.75 9.45 -6.23
CA ALA A 567 0.74 9.70 -5.20
C ALA A 567 0.16 8.38 -4.65
N GLU A 568 -0.15 7.43 -5.52
CA GLU A 568 -0.63 6.10 -5.11
C GLU A 568 0.43 5.37 -4.26
N TYR A 569 1.70 5.39 -4.68
CA TYR A 569 2.78 4.82 -3.89
C TYR A 569 2.85 5.48 -2.49
N LEU A 570 2.82 6.81 -2.39
CA LEU A 570 2.83 7.49 -1.10
C LEU A 570 1.60 7.18 -0.26
N ARG A 571 0.41 7.03 -0.87
CA ARG A 571 -0.82 6.59 -0.18
C ARG A 571 -0.67 5.18 0.42
N THR A 572 0.10 4.28 -0.21
CA THR A 572 0.34 2.94 0.34
C THR A 572 1.28 2.93 1.55
N ILE A 573 2.15 3.93 1.68
CA ILE A 573 3.15 4.00 2.74
C ILE A 573 2.77 4.96 3.87
N SER A 574 1.72 5.75 3.72
CA SER A 574 1.24 6.71 4.69
C SER A 574 -0.27 6.61 4.87
N ASN A 575 -0.72 6.90 6.07
CA ASN A 575 -2.15 6.98 6.42
C ASN A 575 -2.72 8.40 6.27
N HIS A 576 -1.88 9.37 5.86
CA HIS A 576 -2.21 10.79 5.74
C HIS A 576 -2.33 11.20 4.28
N ASN A 577 -3.39 10.71 3.61
CA ASN A 577 -3.55 10.89 2.16
C ASN A 577 -4.25 12.19 1.76
N SER A 578 -4.88 12.87 2.72
CA SER A 578 -5.72 14.04 2.45
C SER A 578 -4.94 15.32 2.07
N SER A 579 -3.62 15.33 2.26
CA SER A 579 -2.74 16.45 1.90
C SER A 579 -2.05 16.28 0.55
N LEU A 580 -2.21 15.13 -0.12
CA LEU A 580 -1.60 14.87 -1.43
C LEU A 580 -2.46 15.43 -2.56
N VAL A 581 -1.82 16.21 -3.41
CA VAL A 581 -2.41 16.81 -4.61
C VAL A 581 -1.55 16.44 -5.82
N VAL A 582 -2.18 16.03 -6.93
CA VAL A 582 -1.45 15.72 -8.16
C VAL A 582 -1.65 16.85 -9.15
N HIS A 583 -0.53 17.50 -9.50
CA HIS A 583 -0.42 18.49 -10.57
C HIS A 583 0.60 17.99 -11.58
N THR A 584 0.14 17.39 -12.67
CA THR A 584 1.01 16.88 -13.72
C THR A 584 1.79 18.02 -14.40
N ASN A 585 2.93 17.68 -15.01
CA ASN A 585 3.63 18.63 -15.85
C ASN A 585 2.78 19.00 -17.07
N GLY A 586 2.89 20.24 -17.47
CA GLY A 586 2.43 20.71 -18.76
C GLY A 586 3.49 20.55 -19.85
N VAL A 587 3.12 20.91 -21.06
CA VAL A 587 4.03 21.10 -22.19
C VAL A 587 3.89 22.51 -22.72
N ASP A 588 4.98 23.06 -23.28
CA ASP A 588 4.90 24.32 -23.98
C ASP A 588 4.14 24.12 -25.29
N VAL A 589 3.24 25.01 -25.57
CA VAL A 589 2.45 25.00 -26.80
C VAL A 589 2.83 26.21 -27.59
N SER A 590 3.17 26.04 -28.87
CA SER A 590 3.52 27.21 -29.74
C SER A 590 2.33 28.17 -29.89
N ALA A 591 2.61 29.44 -30.04
CA ALA A 591 1.55 30.45 -30.16
C ALA A 591 0.66 30.25 -31.40
N SER A 592 1.16 29.59 -32.43
CA SER A 592 0.44 29.28 -33.66
C SER A 592 1.09 28.12 -34.40
N ILE A 593 0.29 27.40 -35.19
CA ILE A 593 0.77 26.33 -36.06
C ILE A 593 1.48 26.97 -37.27
N LYS A 594 2.67 26.50 -37.62
CA LYS A 594 3.42 26.93 -38.78
C LYS A 594 2.71 26.44 -40.04
N LYS A 595 2.51 27.32 -41.01
CA LYS A 595 1.84 27.01 -42.29
C LYS A 595 2.81 26.38 -43.31
N GLU A 596 4.08 26.76 -43.27
CA GLU A 596 5.13 26.22 -44.12
C GLU A 596 5.82 25.03 -43.45
N TYR A 597 5.99 23.95 -44.19
CA TYR A 597 6.62 22.71 -43.71
C TYR A 597 7.44 22.06 -44.81
N ASP A 598 8.44 21.29 -44.44
CA ASP A 598 9.18 20.41 -45.34
C ASP A 598 8.43 19.08 -45.54
N PRO A 599 7.87 18.81 -46.73
CA PRO A 599 7.09 17.62 -46.98
C PRO A 599 7.92 16.32 -46.84
N ASN A 600 9.25 16.40 -46.84
CA ASN A 600 10.15 15.26 -46.74
C ASN A 600 10.68 15.05 -45.32
N LYS A 601 10.37 15.90 -44.35
CA LYS A 601 10.91 15.84 -42.99
C LYS A 601 10.04 15.04 -42.06
N ILE A 602 10.60 13.97 -41.49
CA ILE A 602 10.02 13.15 -40.42
C ILE A 602 10.85 13.38 -39.16
N VAL A 603 10.22 13.55 -38.00
CA VAL A 603 10.93 13.78 -36.75
C VAL A 603 10.59 12.76 -35.67
N PHE A 604 11.59 12.36 -34.88
CA PHE A 604 11.46 11.70 -33.61
C PHE A 604 12.11 12.57 -32.55
N VAL A 605 11.38 12.81 -31.44
CA VAL A 605 11.87 13.61 -30.31
C VAL A 605 12.09 12.70 -29.11
N GLY A 606 13.26 12.80 -28.47
CA GLY A 606 13.48 12.06 -27.23
C GLY A 606 14.92 12.09 -26.73
N ASN A 607 15.12 11.99 -25.41
CA ASN A 607 16.45 11.85 -24.82
C ASN A 607 17.02 10.46 -25.15
N MET A 608 18.12 10.42 -25.90
CA MET A 608 18.73 9.19 -26.41
C MET A 608 19.51 8.38 -25.36
N ARG A 609 19.62 8.85 -24.11
CA ARG A 609 20.11 8.02 -23.00
C ARG A 609 19.17 6.88 -22.64
N THR A 610 17.87 7.02 -22.93
CA THR A 610 16.88 6.03 -22.53
C THR A 610 16.80 4.89 -23.55
N LEU A 611 16.86 3.65 -23.06
CA LEU A 611 16.78 2.46 -23.89
C LEU A 611 15.48 2.41 -24.74
N GLN A 612 14.37 2.92 -24.20
CA GLN A 612 13.09 3.00 -24.90
C GLN A 612 13.17 3.86 -26.19
N ASN A 613 13.87 5.00 -26.11
CA ASN A 613 14.02 5.87 -27.26
C ASN A 613 14.99 5.30 -28.29
N GLN A 614 16.06 4.65 -27.81
CA GLN A 614 17.00 3.95 -28.69
C GLN A 614 16.30 2.82 -29.44
N ASP A 615 15.52 1.97 -28.75
CA ASP A 615 14.74 0.90 -29.36
C ASP A 615 13.75 1.42 -30.40
N ALA A 616 13.01 2.49 -30.10
CA ALA A 616 12.06 3.11 -31.01
C ALA A 616 12.75 3.65 -32.29
N VAL A 617 13.87 4.31 -32.13
CA VAL A 617 14.67 4.83 -33.26
C VAL A 617 15.23 3.70 -34.11
N LEU A 618 15.84 2.69 -33.49
CA LEU A 618 16.41 1.53 -34.22
C LEU A 618 15.35 0.78 -35.00
N SER A 619 14.20 0.49 -34.35
CA SER A 619 13.07 -0.17 -35.02
C SER A 619 12.54 0.67 -36.21
N PHE A 620 12.42 2.00 -36.02
CA PHE A 620 11.98 2.88 -37.09
C PHE A 620 12.94 2.85 -38.29
N VAL A 621 14.24 2.97 -38.04
CA VAL A 621 15.28 2.97 -39.08
C VAL A 621 15.38 1.63 -39.80
N GLN A 622 15.25 0.53 -39.08
CA GLN A 622 15.44 -0.84 -39.67
C GLN A 622 14.18 -1.36 -40.36
N GLU A 623 13.00 -1.12 -39.81
CA GLU A 623 11.78 -1.78 -40.26
C GLU A 623 10.80 -0.84 -41.00
N ILE A 624 10.74 0.43 -40.64
CA ILE A 624 9.73 1.38 -41.10
C ILE A 624 10.29 2.33 -42.17
N PHE A 625 11.40 3.00 -41.90
CA PHE A 625 11.95 4.04 -42.77
C PHE A 625 12.35 3.53 -44.17
N PRO A 626 12.90 2.30 -44.37
CA PRO A 626 13.16 1.79 -45.68
C PRO A 626 11.92 1.63 -46.59
N ARG A 627 10.75 1.40 -45.96
CA ARG A 627 9.46 1.34 -46.70
C ARG A 627 9.02 2.73 -47.16
N ILE A 628 9.28 3.77 -46.35
CA ILE A 628 9.00 5.18 -46.70
C ILE A 628 9.92 5.60 -47.85
N LEU A 629 11.22 5.34 -47.76
CA LEU A 629 12.20 5.68 -48.79
C LEU A 629 11.90 5.07 -50.18
N LYS A 630 11.30 3.86 -50.22
CA LYS A 630 10.85 3.23 -51.48
C LYS A 630 9.78 4.06 -52.20
N ARG A 631 8.95 4.81 -51.45
CA ARG A 631 7.85 5.60 -52.00
C ARG A 631 8.23 7.10 -52.13
N ILE A 632 9.02 7.62 -51.17
CA ILE A 632 9.48 8.99 -51.08
C ILE A 632 11.02 9.01 -50.94
N PRO A 633 11.80 8.86 -52.01
CA PRO A 633 13.27 8.76 -51.94
C PRO A 633 13.96 9.99 -51.30
N LYS A 634 13.31 11.15 -51.29
CA LYS A 634 13.83 12.40 -50.67
C LYS A 634 13.48 12.53 -49.19
N ALA A 635 12.80 11.54 -48.58
CA ALA A 635 12.44 11.58 -47.16
C ALA A 635 13.70 11.65 -46.29
N LYS A 636 13.64 12.49 -45.25
CA LYS A 636 14.68 12.66 -44.24
C LYS A 636 14.11 12.40 -42.86
N PHE A 637 14.81 11.58 -42.10
CA PHE A 637 14.44 11.26 -40.70
C PHE A 637 15.36 12.02 -39.75
N TYR A 638 14.78 12.86 -38.90
CA TYR A 638 15.49 13.64 -37.89
C TYR A 638 15.31 13.02 -36.51
N ILE A 639 16.41 12.63 -35.89
CA ILE A 639 16.50 12.10 -34.53
C ILE A 639 16.93 13.29 -33.65
N VAL A 640 15.94 13.88 -32.95
CA VAL A 640 16.15 15.13 -32.19
C VAL A 640 16.17 14.81 -30.69
N GLY A 641 17.30 15.11 -30.05
CA GLY A 641 17.41 14.96 -28.59
C GLY A 641 18.81 14.74 -28.07
N ALA A 642 18.97 15.01 -26.78
CA ALA A 642 20.27 15.02 -26.11
C ALA A 642 20.93 13.66 -25.97
N GLN A 643 22.25 13.68 -25.96
CA GLN A 643 23.15 12.56 -25.58
C GLN A 643 22.91 11.26 -26.36
N PRO A 644 22.95 11.29 -27.69
CA PRO A 644 22.89 10.07 -28.49
C PRO A 644 24.16 9.23 -28.25
N PRO A 645 23.99 7.91 -27.95
CA PRO A 645 25.14 7.00 -27.84
C PRO A 645 25.76 6.71 -29.20
N PRO A 646 27.00 6.17 -29.25
CA PRO A 646 27.73 5.96 -30.53
C PRO A 646 26.92 5.21 -31.59
N HIS A 647 26.24 4.14 -31.22
CA HIS A 647 25.45 3.33 -32.16
C HIS A 647 24.21 4.07 -32.75
N ILE A 648 23.74 5.13 -32.11
CA ILE A 648 22.70 6.01 -32.67
C ILE A 648 23.35 7.08 -33.57
N MET A 649 24.52 7.58 -33.19
CA MET A 649 25.29 8.53 -34.04
C MET A 649 25.69 7.88 -35.37
N GLU A 650 26.04 6.61 -35.37
CA GLU A 650 26.41 5.82 -36.56
C GLU A 650 25.26 5.64 -37.56
N LEU A 651 24.00 5.89 -37.18
CA LEU A 651 22.85 5.85 -38.09
C LEU A 651 22.83 7.06 -39.05
N ALA A 652 23.61 8.08 -38.77
CA ALA A 652 23.64 9.29 -39.59
C ALA A 652 24.02 8.97 -41.06
N SER A 653 23.24 9.47 -42.00
CA SER A 653 23.39 9.25 -43.43
C SER A 653 22.78 10.40 -44.22
N GLU A 654 22.77 10.34 -45.55
CA GLU A 654 22.13 11.36 -46.40
C GLU A 654 20.64 11.58 -46.03
N ASN A 655 19.95 10.50 -45.64
CA ASN A 655 18.53 10.51 -45.32
C ASN A 655 18.24 10.50 -43.79
N ILE A 656 19.25 10.35 -42.92
CA ILE A 656 19.08 10.30 -41.47
C ILE A 656 19.96 11.38 -40.81
N VAL A 657 19.34 12.29 -40.08
CA VAL A 657 20.02 13.38 -39.37
C VAL A 657 19.90 13.15 -37.86
N VAL A 658 21.03 13.02 -37.14
CA VAL A 658 21.09 12.96 -35.68
C VAL A 658 21.56 14.30 -35.17
N THR A 659 20.65 15.09 -34.56
CA THR A 659 20.95 16.50 -34.19
C THR A 659 21.71 16.59 -32.85
N GLY A 660 21.58 15.62 -31.96
CA GLY A 660 22.02 15.82 -30.59
C GLY A 660 21.12 16.80 -29.83
N PHE A 661 21.70 17.47 -28.84
CA PHE A 661 21.02 18.56 -28.11
C PHE A 661 20.77 19.74 -29.03
N VAL A 662 19.58 20.32 -28.92
CA VAL A 662 19.18 21.55 -29.65
C VAL A 662 18.69 22.59 -28.65
N ASP A 663 19.07 23.85 -28.84
CA ASP A 663 18.71 24.92 -27.91
C ASP A 663 17.21 25.26 -27.98
N ASP A 664 16.64 25.25 -29.18
CA ASP A 664 15.20 25.43 -29.40
C ASP A 664 14.61 24.22 -30.10
N LEU A 665 13.96 23.35 -29.28
CA LEU A 665 13.33 22.15 -29.77
C LEU A 665 12.15 22.49 -30.70
N TYR A 666 11.32 23.45 -30.32
CA TYR A 666 10.12 23.83 -31.10
C TYR A 666 10.48 24.37 -32.46
N ALA A 667 11.44 25.29 -32.53
CA ALA A 667 11.94 25.82 -33.80
C ALA A 667 12.53 24.71 -34.70
N THR A 668 13.15 23.70 -34.08
CA THR A 668 13.80 22.61 -34.81
C THR A 668 12.80 21.66 -35.46
N ILE A 669 11.62 21.43 -34.83
CA ILE A 669 10.66 20.42 -35.28
C ILE A 669 9.42 20.94 -35.98
N CYS A 670 9.03 22.20 -35.73
CA CYS A 670 7.73 22.74 -36.15
C CYS A 670 7.49 22.78 -37.66
N ASP A 671 8.53 22.63 -38.49
CA ASP A 671 8.46 22.55 -39.95
C ASP A 671 8.38 21.11 -40.50
N ALA A 672 8.32 20.08 -39.65
CA ALA A 672 8.24 18.72 -40.11
C ALA A 672 6.86 18.35 -40.68
N ALA A 673 6.83 17.42 -41.64
CA ALA A 673 5.59 16.87 -42.19
C ALA A 673 4.87 15.96 -41.22
N VAL A 674 5.63 15.17 -40.45
CA VAL A 674 5.09 14.20 -39.48
C VAL A 674 6.08 13.93 -38.35
N ALA A 675 5.55 13.79 -37.14
CA ALA A 675 6.29 13.28 -36.00
C ALA A 675 5.92 11.80 -35.76
N VAL A 676 6.89 11.00 -35.34
CA VAL A 676 6.69 9.59 -35.09
C VAL A 676 7.08 9.22 -33.66
N ALA A 677 6.30 8.32 -33.05
CA ALA A 677 6.57 7.76 -31.74
C ALA A 677 6.31 6.23 -31.73
N PRO A 678 7.14 5.43 -32.42
CA PRO A 678 6.95 3.98 -32.56
C PRO A 678 7.48 3.25 -31.32
N VAL A 679 7.06 3.63 -30.14
CA VAL A 679 7.56 3.11 -28.86
C VAL A 679 6.89 1.78 -28.53
N ARG A 680 7.69 0.74 -28.33
CA ARG A 680 7.24 -0.63 -28.01
C ARG A 680 7.24 -0.94 -26.50
N VAL A 681 7.95 -0.17 -25.71
CA VAL A 681 8.01 -0.26 -24.26
C VAL A 681 7.89 1.13 -23.68
N ALA A 682 6.84 1.40 -22.92
CA ALA A 682 6.62 2.70 -22.27
C ALA A 682 5.94 2.54 -20.91
N ALA A 683 6.23 3.48 -20.01
CA ALA A 683 5.50 3.67 -18.76
C ALA A 683 5.04 5.14 -18.68
N GLY A 684 3.74 5.36 -18.45
CA GLY A 684 3.16 6.68 -18.28
C GLY A 684 3.08 7.53 -19.56
N ILE A 685 2.69 8.80 -19.37
CA ILE A 685 2.50 9.80 -20.43
C ILE A 685 3.83 10.08 -21.13
N GLN A 686 3.81 10.04 -22.46
CA GLN A 686 4.98 10.33 -23.28
C GLN A 686 4.99 11.80 -23.72
N ASN A 687 5.68 12.65 -22.97
CA ASN A 687 5.75 14.09 -23.23
C ASN A 687 6.20 14.44 -24.67
N LYS A 688 7.04 13.61 -25.28
CA LYS A 688 7.47 13.81 -26.69
C LYS A 688 6.32 13.88 -27.69
N VAL A 689 5.23 13.13 -27.44
CA VAL A 689 4.02 13.17 -28.27
C VAL A 689 3.29 14.48 -28.07
N LEU A 690 3.10 14.89 -26.81
CA LEU A 690 2.45 16.15 -26.49
C LEU A 690 3.24 17.35 -26.99
N VAL A 691 4.58 17.32 -26.92
CA VAL A 691 5.46 18.36 -27.46
C VAL A 691 5.32 18.45 -28.98
N ALA A 692 5.34 17.33 -29.69
CA ALA A 692 5.17 17.33 -31.15
C ALA A 692 3.78 17.87 -31.55
N MET A 693 2.71 17.41 -30.89
CA MET A 693 1.35 17.93 -31.14
C MET A 693 1.22 19.41 -30.77
N GLY A 694 1.78 19.84 -29.63
CA GLY A 694 1.82 21.24 -29.21
C GLY A 694 2.66 22.16 -30.14
N SER A 695 3.55 21.56 -30.93
CA SER A 695 4.26 22.25 -32.01
C SER A 695 3.47 22.29 -33.34
N GLY A 696 2.25 21.76 -33.36
CA GLY A 696 1.39 21.72 -34.55
C GLY A 696 1.75 20.61 -35.53
N LEU A 697 2.35 19.52 -35.08
CA LEU A 697 2.68 18.36 -35.92
C LEU A 697 1.63 17.25 -35.77
N PRO A 698 1.25 16.59 -36.88
CA PRO A 698 0.52 15.34 -36.80
C PRO A 698 1.47 14.25 -36.28
N VAL A 699 0.97 13.37 -35.40
CA VAL A 699 1.78 12.31 -34.77
C VAL A 699 1.26 10.93 -35.13
N VAL A 700 2.18 10.06 -35.58
CA VAL A 700 1.94 8.61 -35.72
C VAL A 700 2.53 7.91 -34.50
N LEU A 701 1.72 7.19 -33.75
CA LEU A 701 2.10 6.56 -32.49
C LEU A 701 1.53 5.16 -32.32
N THR A 702 2.00 4.43 -31.31
CA THR A 702 1.53 3.06 -31.01
C THR A 702 0.34 3.06 -30.03
N THR A 703 -0.46 2.00 -30.04
CA THR A 703 -1.55 1.76 -29.07
C THR A 703 -1.05 1.82 -27.62
N LEU A 704 0.21 1.44 -27.36
CA LEU A 704 0.81 1.52 -26.05
C LEU A 704 0.83 2.96 -25.49
N ILE A 705 1.12 3.94 -26.34
CA ILE A 705 1.14 5.35 -25.96
C ILE A 705 -0.28 5.88 -25.78
N SER A 706 -1.21 5.55 -26.67
CA SER A 706 -2.58 6.05 -26.62
C SER A 706 -3.31 5.67 -25.33
N ARG A 707 -3.00 4.50 -24.74
CA ARG A 707 -3.56 4.07 -23.45
C ARG A 707 -3.19 4.99 -22.28
N ALA A 708 -2.09 5.72 -22.38
CA ALA A 708 -1.63 6.64 -21.32
C ALA A 708 -2.15 8.07 -21.50
N ILE A 709 -2.78 8.39 -22.64
CA ILE A 709 -3.32 9.71 -23.00
C ILE A 709 -4.75 9.49 -23.51
N PRO A 710 -5.77 9.50 -22.62
CA PRO A 710 -7.14 9.14 -22.98
C PRO A 710 -7.80 10.01 -24.05
N GLU A 711 -7.32 11.24 -24.24
CA GLU A 711 -7.85 12.20 -25.20
C GLU A 711 -7.37 11.97 -26.64
N LEU A 712 -6.49 10.96 -26.86
CA LEU A 712 -6.05 10.60 -28.21
C LEU A 712 -7.13 9.79 -28.93
N GLU A 713 -7.54 10.30 -30.10
CA GLU A 713 -8.54 9.68 -30.99
C GLU A 713 -7.89 9.38 -32.35
N ASP A 714 -7.94 8.08 -32.75
CA ASP A 714 -7.34 7.60 -34.00
C ASP A 714 -7.99 8.26 -35.22
N ASP A 715 -7.17 8.58 -36.23
CA ASP A 715 -7.51 9.28 -37.47
C ASP A 715 -8.25 10.62 -37.28
N LYS A 716 -8.27 11.18 -36.07
CA LYS A 716 -8.88 12.47 -35.75
C LYS A 716 -7.86 13.49 -35.26
N ASN A 717 -7.17 13.21 -34.14
CA ASN A 717 -6.14 14.10 -33.58
C ASN A 717 -4.74 13.49 -33.57
N CYS A 718 -4.63 12.19 -33.86
CA CYS A 718 -3.37 11.47 -34.06
C CYS A 718 -3.64 10.24 -34.97
N ILE A 719 -2.60 9.49 -35.31
CA ILE A 719 -2.73 8.19 -35.99
C ILE A 719 -2.14 7.11 -35.11
N ILE A 720 -2.94 6.05 -34.81
CA ILE A 720 -2.55 4.97 -33.90
C ILE A 720 -2.32 3.70 -34.71
N ARG A 721 -1.06 3.25 -34.83
CA ARG A 721 -0.68 2.04 -35.57
C ARG A 721 0.44 1.30 -34.84
N ASP A 722 0.41 -0.02 -34.86
CA ASP A 722 1.40 -0.87 -34.18
C ASP A 722 2.34 -1.60 -35.16
N GLU A 723 1.89 -1.89 -36.37
CA GLU A 723 2.68 -2.63 -37.36
C GLU A 723 3.55 -1.71 -38.20
N ALA A 724 4.80 -2.12 -38.50
CA ALA A 724 5.76 -1.34 -39.26
C ALA A 724 5.24 -0.91 -40.65
N ALA A 725 4.45 -1.78 -41.32
CA ALA A 725 3.87 -1.48 -42.62
C ALA A 725 2.84 -0.36 -42.53
N THR A 726 1.91 -0.45 -41.56
CA THR A 726 0.82 0.54 -41.38
C THR A 726 1.33 1.87 -40.84
N ILE A 727 2.42 1.88 -40.03
CA ILE A 727 3.11 3.11 -39.62
C ILE A 727 3.73 3.79 -40.83
N ALA A 728 4.43 3.04 -41.72
CA ALA A 728 5.03 3.58 -42.90
C ALA A 728 3.99 4.18 -43.85
N ASP A 729 2.90 3.46 -44.12
CA ASP A 729 1.81 3.93 -44.98
C ASP A 729 1.15 5.20 -44.41
N SER A 730 0.98 5.29 -43.08
CA SER A 730 0.46 6.47 -42.41
C SER A 730 1.39 7.67 -42.54
N CYS A 731 2.70 7.48 -42.39
CA CYS A 731 3.68 8.54 -42.61
C CYS A 731 3.63 9.03 -44.08
N ILE A 732 3.62 8.11 -45.03
CA ILE A 732 3.50 8.46 -46.46
C ILE A 732 2.22 9.25 -46.76
N ARG A 733 1.08 8.80 -46.20
CA ARG A 733 -0.22 9.46 -46.29
C ARG A 733 -0.15 10.92 -45.82
N LEU A 734 0.39 11.14 -44.61
CA LEU A 734 0.52 12.49 -44.05
C LEU A 734 1.52 13.37 -44.83
N MET A 735 2.58 12.81 -45.38
CA MET A 735 3.57 13.54 -46.20
C MET A 735 3.00 13.96 -47.57
N THR A 736 2.09 13.15 -48.14
CA THR A 736 1.54 13.34 -49.49
C THR A 736 0.18 14.03 -49.53
N HIS A 737 -0.55 14.08 -48.41
CA HIS A 737 -1.92 14.69 -48.32
C HIS A 737 -1.94 15.91 -47.39
N PRO A 738 -1.63 17.12 -47.85
CA PRO A 738 -1.51 18.32 -47.01
C PRO A 738 -2.77 18.66 -46.20
N GLN A 739 -3.95 18.50 -46.81
CA GLN A 739 -5.22 18.84 -46.15
C GLN A 739 -5.50 17.93 -44.94
N GLU A 740 -5.32 16.62 -45.09
CA GLU A 740 -5.48 15.67 -44.03
C GLU A 740 -4.43 15.89 -42.91
N ARG A 741 -3.18 16.08 -43.28
CA ARG A 741 -2.11 16.43 -42.36
C ARG A 741 -2.47 17.65 -41.50
N MET A 742 -2.94 18.74 -42.12
CA MET A 742 -3.32 19.94 -41.40
C MET A 742 -4.56 19.73 -40.50
N SER A 743 -5.52 18.90 -40.91
CA SER A 743 -6.69 18.57 -40.09
C SER A 743 -6.29 17.88 -38.82
N ILE A 744 -5.47 16.82 -38.91
CA ILE A 744 -4.99 16.03 -37.77
C ILE A 744 -4.07 16.86 -36.87
N ALA A 745 -3.17 17.65 -37.47
CA ALA A 745 -2.27 18.57 -36.75
C ALA A 745 -3.02 19.62 -35.95
N ASN A 746 -4.04 20.24 -36.53
CA ASN A 746 -4.88 21.23 -35.84
C ASN A 746 -5.68 20.60 -34.70
N ALA A 747 -6.28 19.43 -34.91
CA ALA A 747 -7.04 18.76 -33.88
C ALA A 747 -6.12 18.31 -32.70
N GLY A 748 -4.94 17.78 -33.02
CA GLY A 748 -3.92 17.44 -32.02
C GLY A 748 -3.41 18.64 -31.23
N TYR A 749 -3.12 19.74 -31.92
CA TYR A 749 -2.72 20.99 -31.29
C TYR A 749 -3.79 21.53 -30.32
N GLN A 750 -5.07 21.58 -30.76
CA GLN A 750 -6.18 22.04 -29.92
C GLN A 750 -6.35 21.15 -28.68
N MET A 751 -6.23 19.83 -28.83
CA MET A 751 -6.30 18.90 -27.72
C MET A 751 -5.19 19.15 -26.69
N VAL A 752 -3.93 19.31 -27.14
CA VAL A 752 -2.81 19.59 -26.23
C VAL A 752 -2.95 20.96 -25.58
N HIS A 753 -3.36 21.98 -26.34
CA HIS A 753 -3.58 23.32 -25.79
C HIS A 753 -4.63 23.34 -24.68
N SER A 754 -5.76 22.64 -24.89
CA SER A 754 -6.87 22.64 -23.92
C SER A 754 -6.68 21.72 -22.72
N HIS A 755 -5.82 20.69 -22.81
CA HIS A 755 -5.69 19.69 -21.74
C HIS A 755 -4.30 19.56 -21.15
N TYR A 756 -3.24 19.92 -21.89
CA TYR A 756 -1.86 19.63 -21.51
C TYR A 756 -0.92 20.84 -21.49
N GLY A 757 -1.38 22.04 -21.86
CA GLY A 757 -0.59 23.26 -21.72
C GLY A 757 -0.28 23.60 -20.27
N TRP A 758 0.89 24.19 -19.98
CA TRP A 758 1.28 24.61 -18.64
C TRP A 758 0.24 25.50 -17.96
N GLU A 759 -0.35 26.42 -18.71
CA GLU A 759 -1.36 27.34 -18.17
C GLU A 759 -2.58 26.56 -17.62
N GLU A 760 -3.11 25.61 -18.39
CA GLU A 760 -4.26 24.81 -17.98
C GLU A 760 -3.91 23.88 -16.81
N LYS A 761 -2.74 23.23 -16.85
CA LYS A 761 -2.30 22.31 -15.79
C LYS A 761 -2.02 22.99 -14.45
N LEU A 762 -1.62 24.27 -14.47
CA LEU A 762 -1.27 25.03 -13.28
C LEU A 762 -2.30 26.10 -12.88
N ARG A 763 -3.42 26.24 -13.62
CA ARG A 763 -4.47 27.20 -13.30
C ARG A 763 -5.00 26.99 -11.89
N GLY A 764 -5.00 28.06 -11.08
CA GLY A 764 -5.44 28.02 -9.70
C GLY A 764 -4.58 27.14 -8.80
N TYR A 765 -3.28 27.05 -9.06
CA TYR A 765 -2.33 26.21 -8.32
C TYR A 765 -2.43 26.35 -6.79
N ILE A 766 -2.64 27.57 -6.29
CA ILE A 766 -2.82 27.86 -4.87
C ILE A 766 -4.28 27.69 -4.43
N ARG A 767 -5.27 28.09 -5.26
CA ARG A 767 -6.69 28.23 -4.84
C ARG A 767 -7.57 27.02 -5.09
N ASN A 768 -7.35 26.26 -6.16
CA ASN A 768 -8.37 25.34 -6.68
C ASN A 768 -8.28 23.89 -6.18
N LYS A 769 -7.29 23.49 -5.37
CA LYS A 769 -7.09 22.08 -5.02
C LYS A 769 -6.77 21.79 -3.55
N VAL A 770 -7.10 22.67 -2.65
CA VAL A 770 -6.93 22.47 -1.20
C VAL A 770 -8.24 22.16 -0.49
#